data_70f593a82503e1f93e216bd07dc90a53
#
_entry.id   70f593a82503e1f93e216bd07dc90a53
#
_cell.length_a   1.000
_cell.length_b   1.000
_cell.length_c   1.000
_cell.angle_alpha   90.00
_cell.angle_beta   90.00
_cell.angle_gamma   90.00
#
_symmetry.space_group_name_H-M   'P 1'
#
loop_
_entity.id
_entity.type
_entity.pdbx_description
1 polymer ?
#
loop_
_entity_poly.entity_id
_entity_poly.type
_entity_poly.pdbx_seq_one_letter_code
_entity_poly.pdbx_strand_id
1 'polypeptide(L)'
;MLKVLTVNTLLPFFTGVMCSFSAYSIDYTGDGKTEIRRGNLTDFTMSDSYRIIANGQKINISQGTINDNASIYLTGGLATSLPGSQVSISNVTINNNAIVSYSDNVMMRDLIFTGNSELKAMSKEPGVAVGNWIDVDGISAFDNAKLTFTFDYIQNVSGGLATIKNIHLYDSSVLSIDGSVRELYSHEVLEVSNLIANNNSEILLENNLIASAITMNDSATLNVNSQSQVSSVSINHNAIMALSDGARSSDTVVNNKGSVIINGNDALASNTQLNSGSIHVVNGMVNDTTVESAGILTLEQQGNLQGNTTLNGGRLVINGSDMMIGTQSDTINANDNALVQVNGDNNTLSNLNLSGGYVALTDPFASAKTEQHKTLNIDNLTGNGTFLMAVDLATPQGDFIQIQNASGDHGVLVKSSGYNPLSANALDIIAAKEGDATFQLNNKGQVVDLGTYQYQLTNSDTSGQNVWSLTPVSGDNGGGSISPSTDAILSMVSATQFIADGEMQSLRFRHGDLRNNAGDNAGIWGRFLLNDTRIYAAEGAAYKLKQNGMELGADNMIALVSGKLVLGGLAVFSDNTLEHSRGGQSSIDSYGIGGYATYFNYSGYYIDAVIKYNHFSDNLNVVMTDGELTKGSYSQNALTTSVETGFNYKLNEIVWVEPYIRGTYFVTDNQNFTLDNGMRAHTGVTRSARVELGSTLGIDYMLSNGKTVRPYLRAALENEFINSNNVVVNDSDEFNNDFSGLTGKYGIGVSAALSGKASMYAEANYRKGHNVESPVIANVGFRINF
;
A
#
# COMPACT_ATOMS: atom_id res chain seq x y z
N MET A 1 -20.83 14.78 -68.46
CA MET A 1 -21.92 14.78 -69.45
C MET A 1 -22.49 13.33 -69.50
N LEU A 2 -23.44 13.01 -68.68
CA LEU A 2 -24.17 11.73 -68.80
C LEU A 2 -25.66 11.97 -68.68
N LYS A 3 -26.32 11.46 -69.61
CA LYS A 3 -27.80 11.58 -69.85
C LYS A 3 -28.57 10.87 -68.74
N VAL A 4 -29.55 11.53 -68.19
CA VAL A 4 -30.66 10.96 -67.42
C VAL A 4 -31.38 9.95 -68.29
N LEU A 5 -31.43 8.68 -67.89
CA LEU A 5 -32.32 7.64 -68.45
C LEU A 5 -33.51 7.49 -67.49
N THR A 6 -34.58 8.13 -67.83
CA THR A 6 -35.92 7.80 -67.34
C THR A 6 -36.37 6.49 -67.96
N VAL A 7 -36.48 5.42 -67.18
CA VAL A 7 -37.09 4.17 -67.61
C VAL A 7 -38.56 4.22 -67.24
N ASN A 8 -39.40 4.51 -68.30
CA ASN A 8 -40.82 4.14 -68.31
C ASN A 8 -41.03 2.93 -69.23
N THR A 9 -41.48 1.86 -68.61
CA THR A 9 -42.27 0.73 -69.12
C THR A 9 -42.19 0.33 -70.59
N LEU A 10 -41.77 -0.91 -70.81
CA LEU A 10 -42.43 -1.84 -71.75
C LEU A 10 -41.87 -3.28 -71.58
N LEU A 11 -42.71 -4.23 -71.14
CA LEU A 11 -42.56 -5.65 -71.41
C LEU A 11 -42.99 -5.93 -72.88
N PRO A 12 -42.46 -6.91 -73.62
CA PRO A 12 -42.71 -8.34 -73.35
C PRO A 12 -41.62 -9.35 -73.77
N PHE A 13 -41.69 -10.53 -73.16
CA PHE A 13 -41.28 -11.87 -73.59
C PHE A 13 -40.02 -12.05 -74.47
N PHE A 14 -39.02 -12.75 -73.96
CA PHE A 14 -38.40 -13.92 -74.62
C PHE A 14 -37.65 -14.80 -73.59
N THR A 15 -37.86 -16.09 -73.82
CA THR A 15 -37.28 -17.20 -73.07
C THR A 15 -35.80 -17.42 -73.35
N GLY A 16 -35.00 -17.66 -72.28
CA GLY A 16 -33.89 -18.60 -72.26
C GLY A 16 -32.58 -18.18 -72.94
N VAL A 17 -31.65 -17.73 -72.17
CA VAL A 17 -30.19 -18.10 -72.16
C VAL A 17 -29.65 -17.70 -70.83
N MET A 18 -29.09 -18.64 -70.04
CA MET A 18 -28.27 -18.31 -68.90
C MET A 18 -26.98 -17.65 -69.40
N CYS A 19 -26.89 -16.33 -69.27
CA CYS A 19 -25.64 -15.62 -69.27
C CYS A 19 -25.42 -15.11 -67.83
N SER A 20 -24.32 -15.47 -67.21
CA SER A 20 -23.80 -14.87 -66.02
C SER A 20 -23.52 -13.37 -66.26
N PHE A 21 -24.47 -12.52 -65.89
CA PHE A 21 -24.20 -11.07 -65.86
C PHE A 21 -23.37 -10.74 -64.65
N SER A 22 -22.16 -10.21 -64.87
CA SER A 22 -21.48 -9.41 -63.90
C SER A 22 -22.38 -8.23 -63.53
N ALA A 23 -22.72 -8.09 -62.26
CA ALA A 23 -23.48 -6.98 -61.72
C ALA A 23 -22.72 -5.67 -62.04
N TYR A 24 -23.30 -4.78 -62.83
CA TYR A 24 -22.77 -3.44 -63.04
C TYR A 24 -23.29 -2.56 -61.88
N SER A 25 -22.37 -2.05 -61.06
CA SER A 25 -22.65 -1.01 -60.06
C SER A 25 -23.08 0.28 -60.80
N ILE A 26 -24.06 0.98 -60.26
CA ILE A 26 -24.45 2.29 -60.75
C ILE A 26 -23.62 3.35 -60.03
N ASP A 27 -22.79 4.08 -60.76
CA ASP A 27 -21.94 5.12 -60.18
C ASP A 27 -22.59 6.50 -60.28
N TYR A 28 -22.71 7.17 -59.14
CA TYR A 28 -23.17 8.54 -58.98
C TYR A 28 -22.00 9.43 -58.54
N THR A 29 -21.52 10.29 -59.42
CA THR A 29 -20.31 11.11 -59.14
C THR A 29 -20.57 12.59 -59.51
N GLY A 30 -19.73 13.49 -58.94
CA GLY A 30 -19.82 14.94 -59.15
C GLY A 30 -20.89 15.63 -58.27
N ASP A 31 -21.34 16.82 -58.62
CA ASP A 31 -22.32 17.61 -57.87
C ASP A 31 -23.78 17.39 -58.28
N GLY A 32 -24.09 16.19 -58.70
CA GLY A 32 -25.43 15.78 -59.18
C GLY A 32 -26.47 15.61 -58.07
N LYS A 33 -27.74 15.57 -58.48
CA LYS A 33 -28.86 15.27 -57.58
C LYS A 33 -29.84 14.31 -58.27
N THR A 34 -30.27 13.28 -57.52
CA THR A 34 -31.32 12.33 -57.95
C THR A 34 -32.41 12.29 -56.89
N GLU A 35 -33.68 12.33 -57.34
CA GLU A 35 -34.84 12.13 -56.47
C GLU A 35 -35.51 10.79 -56.81
N ILE A 36 -35.68 9.95 -55.76
CA ILE A 36 -36.37 8.65 -55.87
C ILE A 36 -37.69 8.77 -55.11
N ARG A 37 -38.81 8.59 -55.79
CA ARG A 37 -40.15 8.68 -55.22
C ARG A 37 -40.81 7.31 -54.99
N ARG A 38 -40.29 6.27 -55.63
CA ARG A 38 -40.77 4.88 -55.51
C ARG A 38 -39.80 3.90 -56.18
N GLY A 39 -39.64 2.70 -55.66
CA GLY A 39 -38.83 1.63 -56.25
C GLY A 39 -37.53 1.32 -55.46
N ASN A 40 -36.63 0.59 -56.10
CA ASN A 40 -35.41 0.08 -55.50
C ASN A 40 -34.18 0.74 -56.13
N LEU A 41 -33.18 1.04 -55.28
CA LEU A 41 -31.82 1.38 -55.66
C LEU A 41 -30.90 0.32 -55.07
N THR A 42 -30.24 -0.46 -55.92
CA THR A 42 -29.36 -1.55 -55.49
C THR A 42 -28.00 -1.48 -56.21
N ASP A 43 -26.96 -2.00 -55.63
CA ASP A 43 -25.62 -2.11 -56.24
C ASP A 43 -25.12 -0.73 -56.78
N PHE A 44 -24.96 0.26 -55.90
CA PHE A 44 -24.59 1.61 -56.27
C PHE A 44 -23.35 2.09 -55.56
N THR A 45 -22.64 3.05 -56.19
CA THR A 45 -21.55 3.83 -55.56
C THR A 45 -21.90 5.31 -55.70
N MET A 46 -21.78 6.06 -54.61
CA MET A 46 -21.88 7.52 -54.60
C MET A 46 -20.54 8.13 -54.16
N SER A 47 -20.12 9.19 -54.79
CA SER A 47 -18.89 9.90 -54.44
C SER A 47 -18.97 11.41 -54.71
N ASP A 48 -17.92 12.12 -54.40
CA ASP A 48 -17.82 13.59 -54.49
C ASP A 48 -18.88 14.30 -53.65
N SER A 49 -19.72 15.16 -54.19
CA SER A 49 -20.81 15.85 -53.52
C SER A 49 -22.19 15.43 -54.03
N TYR A 50 -22.31 14.22 -54.59
CA TYR A 50 -23.56 13.76 -55.15
C TYR A 50 -24.65 13.60 -54.09
N ARG A 51 -25.93 13.93 -54.45
CA ARG A 51 -27.03 13.88 -53.50
C ARG A 51 -28.18 13.03 -54.02
N ILE A 52 -28.61 12.06 -53.17
CA ILE A 52 -29.85 11.32 -53.41
C ILE A 52 -30.91 11.75 -52.41
N ILE A 53 -32.14 11.99 -52.90
CA ILE A 53 -33.29 12.27 -52.07
C ILE A 53 -34.31 11.15 -52.30
N ALA A 54 -34.49 10.28 -51.30
CA ALA A 54 -35.50 9.26 -51.28
C ALA A 54 -36.72 9.78 -50.52
N ASN A 55 -37.69 10.32 -51.28
CA ASN A 55 -38.89 10.94 -50.75
C ASN A 55 -40.12 10.27 -51.26
N GLY A 56 -40.74 9.42 -50.48
CA GLY A 56 -41.95 8.69 -50.88
C GLY A 56 -42.22 7.45 -50.05
N GLN A 57 -43.07 6.57 -50.61
CA GLN A 57 -43.41 5.30 -49.96
C GLN A 57 -42.84 4.14 -50.74
N LYS A 58 -42.47 3.03 -50.04
CA LYS A 58 -41.94 1.80 -50.65
C LYS A 58 -40.67 2.04 -51.46
N ILE A 59 -39.73 2.75 -50.91
CA ILE A 59 -38.38 2.93 -51.46
C ILE A 59 -37.43 1.99 -50.69
N ASN A 60 -36.68 1.19 -51.43
CA ASN A 60 -35.68 0.30 -50.88
C ASN A 60 -34.29 0.63 -51.45
N ILE A 61 -33.36 0.99 -50.61
CA ILE A 61 -31.97 1.30 -50.94
C ILE A 61 -31.09 0.20 -50.34
N SER A 62 -30.30 -0.50 -51.14
CA SER A 62 -29.52 -1.61 -50.62
C SER A 62 -28.24 -1.87 -51.41
N GLN A 63 -27.25 -2.54 -50.74
CA GLN A 63 -26.01 -3.00 -51.37
C GLN A 63 -25.25 -1.86 -52.08
N GLY A 64 -24.89 -0.83 -51.33
CA GLY A 64 -24.22 0.36 -51.91
C GLY A 64 -23.09 0.90 -51.06
N THR A 65 -22.38 1.85 -51.66
CA THR A 65 -21.32 2.58 -50.99
C THR A 65 -21.50 4.09 -51.18
N ILE A 66 -21.39 4.86 -50.12
CA ILE A 66 -21.48 6.32 -50.12
C ILE A 66 -20.14 6.86 -49.61
N ASN A 67 -19.46 7.61 -50.44
CA ASN A 67 -18.09 8.11 -50.16
C ASN A 67 -18.02 9.62 -50.17
N ASP A 68 -16.90 10.15 -49.70
CA ASP A 68 -16.49 11.55 -49.77
C ASP A 68 -17.49 12.49 -49.06
N ASN A 69 -18.07 13.46 -49.79
CA ASN A 69 -19.09 14.37 -49.27
C ASN A 69 -20.48 14.07 -49.82
N ALA A 70 -20.70 12.85 -50.35
CA ALA A 70 -21.98 12.47 -50.86
C ALA A 70 -23.05 12.36 -49.77
N SER A 71 -24.32 12.55 -50.11
CA SER A 71 -25.38 12.53 -49.09
C SER A 71 -26.67 11.84 -49.60
N ILE A 72 -27.29 11.11 -48.71
CA ILE A 72 -28.61 10.53 -48.87
C ILE A 72 -29.60 11.16 -47.88
N TYR A 73 -30.77 11.53 -48.37
CA TYR A 73 -31.90 12.05 -47.60
C TYR A 73 -33.04 11.03 -47.64
N LEU A 74 -33.43 10.50 -46.50
CA LEU A 74 -34.48 9.47 -46.36
C LEU A 74 -35.74 10.11 -45.75
N THR A 75 -36.83 10.17 -46.50
CA THR A 75 -38.09 10.77 -46.07
C THR A 75 -39.25 9.85 -46.47
N GLY A 76 -39.84 9.13 -45.53
CA GLY A 76 -40.93 8.17 -45.79
C GLY A 76 -42.33 8.79 -45.97
N GLY A 77 -42.44 10.12 -45.84
CA GLY A 77 -43.73 10.80 -45.89
C GLY A 77 -44.57 10.59 -44.62
N LEU A 78 -45.66 11.35 -44.47
CA LEU A 78 -46.55 11.19 -43.31
C LEU A 78 -47.17 9.79 -43.30
N ALA A 79 -46.95 9.03 -42.26
CA ALA A 79 -47.45 7.70 -42.07
C ALA A 79 -48.96 7.72 -41.84
N THR A 80 -49.74 7.39 -42.85
CA THR A 80 -51.07 6.84 -42.61
C THR A 80 -50.91 5.35 -42.44
N SER A 81 -50.73 4.90 -41.24
CA SER A 81 -51.08 3.64 -40.58
C SER A 81 -50.99 2.28 -41.34
N LEU A 82 -50.12 2.08 -42.29
CA LEU A 82 -49.95 0.75 -42.91
C LEU A 82 -48.50 0.27 -42.83
N PRO A 83 -48.20 -0.88 -42.18
CA PRO A 83 -46.91 -1.53 -42.28
C PRO A 83 -46.50 -1.78 -43.73
N GLY A 84 -45.28 -1.41 -44.11
CA GLY A 84 -44.72 -1.61 -45.44
C GLY A 84 -44.75 -0.38 -46.37
N SER A 85 -45.04 0.81 -45.86
CA SER A 85 -44.90 2.09 -46.60
C SER A 85 -43.58 2.84 -46.34
N GLN A 86 -42.61 2.20 -45.71
CA GLN A 86 -41.37 2.85 -45.31
C GLN A 86 -40.38 3.13 -46.42
N VAL A 87 -39.48 4.07 -46.21
CA VAL A 87 -38.18 4.12 -46.89
C VAL A 87 -37.23 3.23 -46.15
N SER A 88 -36.63 2.25 -46.77
CA SER A 88 -35.64 1.36 -46.19
C SER A 88 -34.25 1.58 -46.80
N ILE A 89 -33.22 1.53 -45.94
CA ILE A 89 -31.83 1.46 -46.36
C ILE A 89 -31.16 0.28 -45.65
N SER A 90 -30.46 -0.58 -46.41
CA SER A 90 -29.84 -1.77 -45.85
C SER A 90 -28.54 -2.18 -46.56
N ASN A 91 -27.63 -2.81 -45.84
CA ASN A 91 -26.33 -3.29 -46.38
C ASN A 91 -25.59 -2.19 -47.16
N VAL A 92 -25.48 -0.98 -46.60
CA VAL A 92 -24.81 0.17 -47.18
C VAL A 92 -23.63 0.59 -46.31
N THR A 93 -22.50 0.84 -46.98
CA THR A 93 -21.29 1.40 -46.32
C THR A 93 -21.21 2.88 -46.61
N ILE A 94 -21.00 3.67 -45.56
CA ILE A 94 -20.95 5.14 -45.57
C ILE A 94 -19.53 5.55 -45.09
N ASN A 95 -18.76 6.17 -45.97
CA ASN A 95 -17.33 6.42 -45.72
C ASN A 95 -16.99 7.92 -45.76
N ASN A 96 -15.84 8.25 -45.23
CA ASN A 96 -15.24 9.59 -45.26
C ASN A 96 -16.11 10.64 -44.56
N ASN A 97 -16.62 11.64 -45.28
CA ASN A 97 -17.51 12.69 -44.79
C ASN A 97 -18.96 12.53 -45.31
N ALA A 98 -19.33 11.34 -45.74
CA ALA A 98 -20.66 11.09 -46.32
C ALA A 98 -21.73 11.22 -45.22
N ILE A 99 -22.93 11.67 -45.65
CA ILE A 99 -24.02 11.98 -44.73
C ILE A 99 -25.27 11.19 -45.11
N VAL A 100 -25.86 10.49 -44.15
CA VAL A 100 -27.22 9.94 -44.20
C VAL A 100 -28.12 10.80 -43.33
N SER A 101 -29.11 11.48 -43.92
CA SER A 101 -30.08 12.28 -43.17
C SER A 101 -31.44 11.57 -43.25
N TYR A 102 -32.18 11.58 -42.16
CA TYR A 102 -33.48 10.93 -42.09
C TYR A 102 -34.57 11.84 -41.52
N SER A 103 -35.84 11.54 -41.87
CA SER A 103 -37.01 12.09 -41.20
C SER A 103 -37.94 10.95 -40.69
N ASP A 104 -39.21 11.00 -41.02
CA ASP A 104 -40.20 10.04 -40.58
C ASP A 104 -40.23 8.76 -41.45
N ASN A 105 -40.69 7.66 -40.85
CA ASN A 105 -41.02 6.41 -41.54
C ASN A 105 -39.83 5.74 -42.25
N VAL A 106 -38.70 5.60 -41.52
CA VAL A 106 -37.48 5.06 -42.08
C VAL A 106 -37.08 3.77 -41.35
N MET A 107 -36.66 2.79 -42.15
CA MET A 107 -36.05 1.53 -41.69
C MET A 107 -34.58 1.50 -42.08
N MET A 108 -33.70 1.19 -41.11
CA MET A 108 -32.24 1.10 -41.31
C MET A 108 -31.77 -0.28 -40.85
N ARG A 109 -31.05 -1.02 -41.72
CA ARG A 109 -30.54 -2.36 -41.41
C ARG A 109 -29.12 -2.53 -41.92
N ASP A 110 -28.26 -3.11 -41.06
CA ASP A 110 -26.91 -3.55 -41.42
C ASP A 110 -26.09 -2.44 -42.13
N LEU A 111 -26.01 -1.25 -41.51
CA LEU A 111 -25.24 -0.11 -42.03
C LEU A 111 -23.86 -0.06 -41.41
N ILE A 112 -22.86 0.36 -42.21
CA ILE A 112 -21.50 0.56 -41.76
C ILE A 112 -21.10 2.02 -42.00
N PHE A 113 -20.70 2.72 -40.94
CA PHE A 113 -20.20 4.09 -40.97
C PHE A 113 -18.71 4.10 -40.66
N THR A 114 -17.89 4.78 -41.48
CA THR A 114 -16.45 4.91 -41.28
C THR A 114 -15.96 6.34 -41.56
N GLY A 115 -14.75 6.67 -41.14
CA GLY A 115 -14.18 7.99 -41.32
C GLY A 115 -14.90 9.04 -40.46
N ASN A 116 -15.26 10.17 -41.02
CA ASN A 116 -16.07 11.21 -40.37
C ASN A 116 -17.52 11.20 -40.87
N SER A 117 -18.03 10.03 -41.24
CA SER A 117 -19.41 9.91 -41.79
C SER A 117 -20.46 10.20 -40.70
N GLU A 118 -21.62 10.65 -41.11
CA GLU A 118 -22.64 11.13 -40.20
C GLU A 118 -24.03 10.57 -40.52
N LEU A 119 -24.72 10.07 -39.50
CA LEU A 119 -26.16 9.83 -39.51
C LEU A 119 -26.84 10.90 -38.65
N LYS A 120 -27.82 11.63 -39.23
CA LYS A 120 -28.51 12.68 -38.46
C LYS A 120 -29.97 12.86 -38.87
N ALA A 121 -30.77 13.37 -37.92
CA ALA A 121 -32.12 13.84 -38.25
C ALA A 121 -32.05 15.05 -39.17
N MET A 122 -33.00 15.19 -40.07
CA MET A 122 -33.12 16.40 -40.88
C MET A 122 -33.44 17.61 -39.98
N SER A 123 -32.74 18.68 -40.16
CA SER A 123 -33.06 19.96 -39.48
C SER A 123 -34.44 20.46 -39.99
N LYS A 124 -35.32 20.83 -39.07
CA LYS A 124 -36.70 21.22 -39.34
C LYS A 124 -36.86 22.49 -40.14
N GLU A 125 -37.74 22.44 -41.14
CA GLU A 125 -38.59 23.61 -41.42
C GLU A 125 -39.79 23.62 -40.47
N PRO A 126 -40.25 24.79 -39.97
CA PRO A 126 -41.39 24.83 -39.05
C PRO A 126 -42.63 24.20 -39.66
N GLY A 127 -43.16 23.15 -39.03
CA GLY A 127 -44.41 22.48 -39.46
C GLY A 127 -44.26 21.07 -39.99
N VAL A 128 -43.05 20.49 -40.06
CA VAL A 128 -42.85 19.10 -40.43
C VAL A 128 -42.59 18.29 -39.14
N ALA A 129 -43.45 17.34 -38.85
CA ALA A 129 -43.22 16.36 -37.76
C ALA A 129 -42.09 15.40 -38.15
N VAL A 130 -41.13 15.18 -37.26
CA VAL A 130 -40.03 14.23 -37.45
C VAL A 130 -40.17 13.12 -36.41
N GLY A 131 -40.11 11.86 -36.80
CA GLY A 131 -39.85 10.76 -35.89
C GLY A 131 -41.00 9.88 -35.49
N ASN A 132 -42.12 9.81 -36.22
CA ASN A 132 -43.25 8.97 -35.83
C ASN A 132 -43.01 7.46 -35.98
N TRP A 133 -42.05 7.04 -36.80
CA TRP A 133 -41.69 5.64 -36.95
C TRP A 133 -40.27 5.50 -37.49
N ILE A 134 -39.36 5.03 -36.63
CA ILE A 134 -37.97 4.72 -36.98
C ILE A 134 -37.67 3.32 -36.47
N ASP A 135 -37.16 2.49 -37.35
CA ASP A 135 -36.77 1.14 -37.02
C ASP A 135 -35.33 0.91 -37.48
N VAL A 136 -34.43 0.87 -36.50
CA VAL A 136 -32.99 0.73 -36.67
C VAL A 136 -32.53 -0.59 -36.07
N ASP A 137 -31.82 -1.41 -36.86
CA ASP A 137 -31.28 -2.68 -36.42
C ASP A 137 -29.99 -3.01 -37.19
N GLY A 138 -28.88 -3.11 -36.47
CA GLY A 138 -27.59 -3.44 -37.06
C GLY A 138 -26.87 -2.22 -37.66
N ILE A 139 -26.27 -1.36 -36.86
CA ILE A 139 -25.31 -0.34 -37.30
C ILE A 139 -23.97 -0.59 -36.69
N SER A 140 -22.90 -0.55 -37.48
CA SER A 140 -21.53 -0.52 -37.01
C SER A 140 -20.88 0.80 -37.39
N ALA A 141 -20.27 1.50 -36.39
CA ALA A 141 -19.61 2.76 -36.59
C ALA A 141 -18.13 2.68 -36.15
N PHE A 142 -17.25 3.18 -36.98
CA PHE A 142 -15.79 3.13 -36.84
C PHE A 142 -15.20 4.52 -36.99
N ASP A 143 -13.93 4.66 -36.64
CA ASP A 143 -13.15 5.91 -36.71
C ASP A 143 -13.79 7.08 -35.92
N ASN A 144 -14.22 8.14 -36.57
CA ASN A 144 -14.88 9.32 -35.96
C ASN A 144 -16.35 9.43 -36.42
N ALA A 145 -16.99 8.34 -36.85
CA ALA A 145 -18.34 8.38 -37.32
C ALA A 145 -19.34 8.83 -36.25
N LYS A 146 -20.34 9.60 -36.62
CA LYS A 146 -21.34 10.16 -35.72
C LYS A 146 -22.74 9.67 -36.06
N LEU A 147 -23.41 9.07 -35.10
CA LEU A 147 -24.78 8.60 -35.19
C LEU A 147 -25.65 9.46 -34.25
N THR A 148 -26.54 10.28 -34.81
CA THR A 148 -27.43 11.14 -34.04
C THR A 148 -28.89 10.81 -34.31
N PHE A 149 -29.60 10.43 -33.25
CA PHE A 149 -31.03 10.21 -33.27
C PHE A 149 -31.74 11.25 -32.41
N THR A 150 -32.63 12.04 -33.04
CA THR A 150 -33.43 13.04 -32.34
C THR A 150 -34.90 12.76 -32.60
N PHE A 151 -35.69 12.72 -31.56
CA PHE A 151 -37.13 12.50 -31.62
C PHE A 151 -37.82 13.82 -31.30
N ASP A 152 -38.15 14.56 -32.38
CA ASP A 152 -38.98 15.74 -32.26
C ASP A 152 -40.45 15.35 -32.27
N TYR A 153 -41.27 16.07 -31.53
CA TYR A 153 -42.72 16.07 -31.41
C TYR A 153 -43.49 15.02 -32.21
N ILE A 154 -43.96 13.97 -31.55
CA ILE A 154 -44.84 12.93 -32.12
C ILE A 154 -46.29 13.42 -32.02
N GLN A 155 -46.85 13.91 -33.12
CA GLN A 155 -48.30 14.22 -33.19
C GLN A 155 -49.10 12.92 -33.32
N ASN A 156 -50.02 12.68 -32.36
CA ASN A 156 -51.18 11.79 -32.39
C ASN A 156 -51.32 10.82 -33.62
N VAL A 157 -50.45 9.85 -33.73
CA VAL A 157 -50.69 8.68 -34.59
C VAL A 157 -50.68 7.46 -33.69
N SER A 158 -51.83 6.84 -33.48
CA SER A 158 -51.91 5.63 -32.67
C SER A 158 -51.04 4.53 -33.29
N GLY A 159 -49.99 4.10 -32.60
CA GLY A 159 -49.15 2.99 -33.00
C GLY A 159 -47.74 3.36 -33.47
N GLY A 160 -47.20 4.55 -33.14
CA GLY A 160 -45.78 4.90 -33.37
C GLY A 160 -44.87 3.96 -32.60
N LEU A 161 -43.95 3.28 -33.28
CA LEU A 161 -42.89 2.45 -32.71
C LEU A 161 -41.56 2.97 -33.20
N ALA A 162 -40.68 3.42 -32.27
CA ALA A 162 -39.29 3.70 -32.59
C ALA A 162 -38.42 2.63 -31.94
N THR A 163 -37.63 1.94 -32.72
CA THR A 163 -36.67 0.95 -32.22
C THR A 163 -35.27 1.29 -32.69
N ILE A 164 -34.32 1.24 -31.78
CA ILE A 164 -32.88 1.37 -32.05
C ILE A 164 -32.19 0.19 -31.40
N LYS A 165 -31.72 -0.75 -32.21
CA LYS A 165 -31.11 -1.98 -31.71
C LYS A 165 -29.82 -2.33 -32.42
N ASN A 166 -28.99 -3.13 -31.74
CA ASN A 166 -27.78 -3.72 -32.31
C ASN A 166 -26.83 -2.68 -32.91
N ILE A 167 -26.49 -1.64 -32.11
CA ILE A 167 -25.51 -0.62 -32.48
C ILE A 167 -24.15 -0.98 -31.90
N HIS A 168 -23.16 -1.10 -32.76
CA HIS A 168 -21.78 -1.40 -32.41
C HIS A 168 -20.89 -0.22 -32.75
N LEU A 169 -20.24 0.35 -31.74
CA LEU A 169 -19.34 1.47 -31.84
C LEU A 169 -17.89 1.03 -31.62
N TYR A 170 -17.00 1.55 -32.43
CA TYR A 170 -15.54 1.31 -32.36
C TYR A 170 -14.77 2.62 -32.49
N ASP A 171 -13.49 2.59 -32.12
CA ASP A 171 -12.55 3.69 -32.23
C ASP A 171 -13.01 4.94 -31.47
N SER A 172 -13.26 6.05 -32.13
CA SER A 172 -13.77 7.32 -31.55
C SER A 172 -15.17 7.67 -32.07
N SER A 173 -15.94 6.67 -32.46
CA SER A 173 -17.31 6.88 -32.99
C SER A 173 -18.27 7.29 -31.86
N VAL A 174 -19.27 8.07 -32.19
CA VAL A 174 -20.21 8.66 -31.22
C VAL A 174 -21.67 8.29 -31.61
N LEU A 175 -22.42 7.82 -30.60
CA LEU A 175 -23.87 7.66 -30.67
C LEU A 175 -24.53 8.64 -29.70
N SER A 176 -25.38 9.52 -30.23
CA SER A 176 -26.21 10.44 -29.44
C SER A 176 -27.69 10.14 -29.71
N ILE A 177 -28.44 9.91 -28.63
CA ILE A 177 -29.88 9.71 -28.70
C ILE A 177 -30.58 10.70 -27.79
N ASP A 178 -31.36 11.59 -28.33
CA ASP A 178 -32.07 12.66 -27.61
C ASP A 178 -33.59 12.41 -27.66
N GLY A 179 -34.19 12.19 -26.50
CA GLY A 179 -35.64 11.98 -26.30
C GLY A 179 -36.42 13.24 -25.93
N SER A 180 -35.89 14.44 -26.16
CA SER A 180 -36.32 15.74 -25.58
C SER A 180 -37.75 16.17 -25.87
N VAL A 181 -38.50 15.48 -26.75
CA VAL A 181 -39.87 15.89 -27.08
C VAL A 181 -40.86 14.76 -26.84
N ARG A 182 -40.99 14.37 -25.61
CA ARG A 182 -41.93 13.36 -25.17
C ARG A 182 -43.06 13.98 -24.32
N GLU A 183 -44.03 14.62 -24.91
CA GLU A 183 -45.35 14.64 -24.28
C GLU A 183 -45.96 13.23 -24.52
N LEU A 184 -45.86 12.41 -23.49
CA LEU A 184 -46.28 11.02 -23.46
C LEU A 184 -47.80 10.91 -23.63
N TYR A 185 -48.25 10.61 -24.81
CA TYR A 185 -49.51 9.91 -24.97
C TYR A 185 -49.28 8.42 -24.74
N SER A 186 -50.12 7.79 -23.98
CA SER A 186 -49.95 6.52 -23.25
C SER A 186 -49.73 5.22 -24.08
N HIS A 187 -49.28 5.27 -25.32
CA HIS A 187 -49.18 4.10 -26.20
C HIS A 187 -47.94 4.08 -27.14
N GLU A 188 -46.95 4.91 -26.91
CA GLU A 188 -45.75 4.98 -27.77
C GLU A 188 -44.56 4.39 -27.07
N VAL A 189 -43.87 3.42 -27.70
CA VAL A 189 -42.70 2.76 -27.16
C VAL A 189 -41.48 3.15 -28.01
N LEU A 190 -40.54 3.83 -27.35
CA LEU A 190 -39.18 3.94 -27.85
C LEU A 190 -38.34 2.85 -27.17
N GLU A 191 -37.93 1.85 -27.95
CA GLU A 191 -37.06 0.78 -27.48
C GLU A 191 -35.64 1.01 -27.95
N VAL A 192 -34.72 1.21 -27.01
CA VAL A 192 -33.28 1.30 -27.27
C VAL A 192 -32.61 0.12 -26.56
N SER A 193 -31.94 -0.75 -27.32
CA SER A 193 -31.37 -1.95 -26.74
C SER A 193 -30.18 -2.51 -27.53
N ASN A 194 -29.37 -3.33 -26.83
CA ASN A 194 -28.20 -4.00 -27.37
C ASN A 194 -27.20 -3.02 -28.02
N LEU A 195 -26.69 -2.12 -27.22
CA LEU A 195 -25.65 -1.15 -27.58
C LEU A 195 -24.29 -1.67 -27.12
N ILE A 196 -23.31 -1.69 -27.99
CA ILE A 196 -21.94 -2.10 -27.67
C ILE A 196 -21.00 -0.99 -28.06
N ALA A 197 -20.23 -0.51 -27.10
CA ALA A 197 -19.22 0.53 -27.31
C ALA A 197 -17.83 -0.02 -26.94
N ASN A 198 -16.86 0.18 -27.84
CA ASN A 198 -15.49 -0.31 -27.72
C ASN A 198 -14.49 0.82 -27.96
N ASN A 199 -13.25 0.61 -27.58
CA ASN A 199 -12.14 1.56 -27.73
C ASN A 199 -12.42 2.90 -27.00
N ASN A 200 -12.44 4.03 -27.71
CA ASN A 200 -12.72 5.36 -27.16
C ASN A 200 -14.09 5.90 -27.64
N SER A 201 -15.02 5.01 -27.99
CA SER A 201 -16.33 5.42 -28.47
C SER A 201 -17.21 5.97 -27.37
N GLU A 202 -18.20 6.78 -27.75
CA GLU A 202 -19.08 7.47 -26.80
C GLU A 202 -20.57 7.16 -27.12
N ILE A 203 -21.33 6.92 -26.04
CA ILE A 203 -22.80 6.88 -26.08
C ILE A 203 -23.34 8.01 -25.20
N LEU A 204 -24.19 8.84 -25.77
CA LEU A 204 -24.89 9.92 -25.06
C LEU A 204 -26.41 9.65 -25.12
N LEU A 205 -27.04 9.51 -23.96
CA LEU A 205 -28.46 9.28 -23.78
C LEU A 205 -29.08 10.40 -22.98
N GLU A 206 -30.00 11.16 -23.58
CA GLU A 206 -30.56 12.37 -22.99
C GLU A 206 -32.09 12.37 -23.02
N ASN A 207 -32.66 13.10 -22.05
CA ASN A 207 -34.07 13.50 -22.05
C ASN A 207 -35.10 12.34 -22.00
N ASN A 208 -35.21 11.73 -20.79
CA ASN A 208 -36.20 10.69 -20.49
C ASN A 208 -36.13 9.40 -21.33
N LEU A 209 -34.97 9.08 -21.88
CA LEU A 209 -34.78 7.83 -22.62
C LEU A 209 -34.77 6.60 -21.69
N ILE A 210 -35.25 5.47 -22.26
CA ILE A 210 -35.11 4.16 -21.62
C ILE A 210 -34.30 3.27 -22.58
N ALA A 211 -33.12 2.80 -22.09
CA ALA A 211 -32.27 1.89 -22.86
C ALA A 211 -31.85 0.68 -22.02
N SER A 212 -31.58 -0.43 -22.69
CA SER A 212 -31.23 -1.69 -22.03
C SER A 212 -30.17 -2.49 -22.77
N ALA A 213 -29.55 -3.45 -22.06
CA ALA A 213 -28.54 -4.33 -22.64
C ALA A 213 -27.37 -3.54 -23.27
N ILE A 214 -26.67 -2.76 -22.47
CA ILE A 214 -25.55 -1.93 -22.88
C ILE A 214 -24.24 -2.56 -22.42
N THR A 215 -23.30 -2.71 -23.37
CA THR A 215 -21.94 -3.22 -23.06
C THR A 215 -20.90 -2.17 -23.41
N MET A 216 -20.13 -1.77 -22.42
CA MET A 216 -19.05 -0.80 -22.53
C MET A 216 -17.72 -1.51 -22.34
N ASN A 217 -16.78 -1.36 -23.27
CA ASN A 217 -15.47 -1.99 -23.24
C ASN A 217 -14.34 -0.96 -23.42
N ASP A 218 -13.14 -1.35 -23.07
CA ASP A 218 -11.90 -0.58 -23.23
C ASP A 218 -11.94 0.78 -22.51
N SER A 219 -11.98 1.89 -23.25
CA SER A 219 -12.10 3.26 -22.73
C SER A 219 -13.37 3.96 -23.20
N ALA A 220 -14.39 3.18 -23.57
CA ALA A 220 -15.66 3.74 -24.03
C ALA A 220 -16.40 4.49 -22.92
N THR A 221 -17.16 5.50 -23.27
CA THR A 221 -17.93 6.32 -22.33
C THR A 221 -19.44 6.24 -22.61
N LEU A 222 -20.22 6.13 -21.53
CA LEU A 222 -21.68 6.19 -21.54
C LEU A 222 -22.13 7.37 -20.66
N ASN A 223 -22.71 8.38 -21.25
CA ASN A 223 -23.29 9.52 -20.54
C ASN A 223 -24.81 9.39 -20.54
N VAL A 224 -25.39 9.30 -19.36
CA VAL A 224 -26.84 9.19 -19.13
C VAL A 224 -27.32 10.43 -18.39
N ASN A 225 -28.09 11.25 -19.06
CA ASN A 225 -28.47 12.57 -18.57
C ASN A 225 -29.99 12.76 -18.55
N SER A 226 -30.42 13.82 -17.85
CA SER A 226 -31.80 14.36 -17.96
C SER A 226 -32.89 13.30 -17.78
N GLN A 227 -32.90 12.63 -16.60
CA GLN A 227 -33.89 11.62 -16.20
C GLN A 227 -33.95 10.36 -17.09
N SER A 228 -32.96 10.15 -17.97
CA SER A 228 -32.85 8.94 -18.75
C SER A 228 -32.54 7.71 -17.86
N GLN A 229 -32.98 6.54 -18.29
CA GLN A 229 -32.87 5.29 -17.54
C GLN A 229 -32.17 4.23 -18.37
N VAL A 230 -31.19 3.56 -17.75
CA VAL A 230 -30.50 2.42 -18.39
C VAL A 230 -30.62 1.19 -17.50
N SER A 231 -30.66 0.02 -18.13
CA SER A 231 -30.73 -1.25 -17.42
C SER A 231 -29.88 -2.32 -18.07
N SER A 232 -29.44 -3.31 -17.27
CA SER A 232 -28.59 -4.40 -17.74
C SER A 232 -27.32 -3.88 -18.42
N VAL A 233 -26.55 -3.06 -17.69
CA VAL A 233 -25.33 -2.42 -18.19
C VAL A 233 -24.11 -3.21 -17.74
N SER A 234 -23.22 -3.55 -18.67
CA SER A 234 -21.92 -4.14 -18.37
C SER A 234 -20.80 -3.16 -18.69
N ILE A 235 -19.99 -2.80 -17.70
CA ILE A 235 -18.88 -1.85 -17.81
C ILE A 235 -17.59 -2.61 -17.59
N ASN A 236 -16.74 -2.69 -18.60
CA ASN A 236 -15.55 -3.52 -18.62
C ASN A 236 -14.29 -2.68 -18.90
N HIS A 237 -13.12 -3.18 -18.46
CA HIS A 237 -11.81 -2.55 -18.61
C HIS A 237 -11.77 -1.14 -17.99
N ASN A 238 -11.47 -0.11 -18.76
CA ASN A 238 -11.44 1.28 -18.28
C ASN A 238 -12.67 2.11 -18.75
N ALA A 239 -13.75 1.42 -19.15
CA ALA A 239 -14.96 2.10 -19.61
C ALA A 239 -15.63 2.88 -18.46
N ILE A 240 -16.30 3.96 -18.80
CA ILE A 240 -16.91 4.88 -17.82
C ILE A 240 -18.40 5.04 -18.14
N MET A 241 -19.25 4.92 -17.11
CA MET A 241 -20.64 5.37 -17.15
C MET A 241 -20.79 6.59 -16.22
N ALA A 242 -21.35 7.66 -16.73
CA ALA A 242 -21.71 8.85 -15.97
C ALA A 242 -23.23 9.02 -15.89
N LEU A 243 -23.74 9.19 -14.66
CA LEU A 243 -25.16 9.47 -14.38
C LEU A 243 -25.27 10.90 -13.84
N SER A 244 -26.11 11.75 -14.48
CA SER A 244 -26.35 13.12 -14.05
C SER A 244 -27.84 13.48 -14.13
N ASP A 245 -28.25 14.55 -13.45
CA ASP A 245 -29.57 15.20 -13.58
C ASP A 245 -30.78 14.22 -13.51
N GLY A 246 -30.86 13.41 -12.44
CA GLY A 246 -31.96 12.47 -12.23
C GLY A 246 -31.88 11.21 -13.07
N ALA A 247 -30.76 10.97 -13.75
CA ALA A 247 -30.50 9.73 -14.50
C ALA A 247 -30.50 8.52 -13.57
N ARG A 248 -30.92 7.38 -14.11
CA ARG A 248 -31.01 6.13 -13.35
C ARG A 248 -30.35 4.98 -14.06
N SER A 249 -29.64 4.13 -13.33
CA SER A 249 -29.21 2.83 -13.83
C SER A 249 -29.74 1.71 -12.93
N SER A 250 -30.02 0.56 -13.53
CA SER A 250 -30.35 -0.66 -12.78
C SER A 250 -29.61 -1.86 -13.35
N ASP A 251 -29.39 -2.88 -12.50
CA ASP A 251 -28.74 -4.13 -12.92
C ASP A 251 -27.41 -3.90 -13.62
N THR A 252 -26.55 -3.06 -13.00
CA THR A 252 -25.25 -2.69 -13.55
C THR A 252 -24.15 -3.59 -12.99
N VAL A 253 -23.32 -4.14 -13.88
CA VAL A 253 -22.13 -4.93 -13.51
C VAL A 253 -20.87 -4.19 -13.93
N VAL A 254 -19.97 -3.95 -12.96
CA VAL A 254 -18.70 -3.24 -13.19
C VAL A 254 -17.53 -4.21 -13.03
N ASN A 255 -16.72 -4.36 -14.06
CA ASN A 255 -15.59 -5.29 -14.13
C ASN A 255 -14.28 -4.60 -14.54
N ASN A 256 -13.16 -5.24 -14.23
CA ASN A 256 -11.84 -4.94 -14.81
C ASN A 256 -11.45 -3.44 -14.85
N LYS A 257 -11.61 -2.72 -13.73
CA LYS A 257 -11.34 -1.28 -13.61
C LYS A 257 -12.37 -0.36 -14.30
N GLY A 258 -13.52 -0.86 -14.70
CA GLY A 258 -14.63 -0.03 -15.13
C GLY A 258 -15.03 0.98 -14.03
N SER A 259 -15.64 2.08 -14.41
CA SER A 259 -16.03 3.13 -13.47
C SER A 259 -17.45 3.62 -13.67
N VAL A 260 -18.16 3.88 -12.58
CA VAL A 260 -19.44 4.60 -12.55
C VAL A 260 -19.27 5.90 -11.80
N ILE A 261 -19.66 7.02 -12.38
CA ILE A 261 -19.65 8.34 -11.75
C ILE A 261 -21.11 8.80 -11.61
N ILE A 262 -21.53 9.07 -10.39
CA ILE A 262 -22.86 9.59 -10.09
C ILE A 262 -22.70 11.04 -9.64
N ASN A 263 -23.13 11.97 -10.46
CA ASN A 263 -22.99 13.41 -10.20
C ASN A 263 -24.18 14.20 -10.72
N GLY A 264 -25.31 14.04 -10.09
CA GLY A 264 -26.53 14.76 -10.43
C GLY A 264 -27.56 14.68 -9.33
N ASN A 265 -28.34 15.72 -9.14
CA ASN A 265 -29.46 15.69 -8.22
C ASN A 265 -30.41 14.54 -8.62
N ASP A 266 -30.82 13.74 -7.63
CA ASP A 266 -31.70 12.58 -7.81
C ASP A 266 -31.13 11.48 -8.76
N ALA A 267 -29.85 11.53 -9.12
CA ALA A 267 -29.20 10.47 -9.88
C ALA A 267 -29.05 9.22 -9.01
N LEU A 268 -29.37 8.05 -9.58
CA LEU A 268 -29.45 6.79 -8.82
C LEU A 268 -28.92 5.60 -9.61
N ALA A 269 -28.02 4.84 -9.01
CA ALA A 269 -27.67 3.51 -9.48
C ALA A 269 -28.23 2.45 -8.52
N SER A 270 -29.01 1.50 -9.05
CA SER A 270 -29.68 0.46 -8.27
C SER A 270 -29.20 -0.93 -8.70
N ASN A 271 -29.19 -1.87 -7.73
CA ASN A 271 -28.80 -3.26 -7.98
C ASN A 271 -27.48 -3.36 -8.73
N THR A 272 -26.45 -2.69 -8.20
CA THR A 272 -25.13 -2.64 -8.83
C THR A 272 -24.19 -3.66 -8.24
N GLN A 273 -23.60 -4.48 -9.09
CA GLN A 273 -22.54 -5.43 -8.70
C GLN A 273 -21.18 -4.89 -9.15
N LEU A 274 -20.33 -4.53 -8.20
CA LEU A 274 -18.99 -4.03 -8.42
C LEU A 274 -17.98 -5.16 -8.18
N ASN A 275 -17.66 -5.94 -9.20
CA ASN A 275 -16.71 -7.05 -9.11
C ASN A 275 -15.26 -6.56 -8.99
N SER A 276 -14.94 -5.50 -9.74
CA SER A 276 -13.66 -4.80 -9.69
C SER A 276 -13.80 -3.46 -10.41
N GLY A 277 -13.16 -2.42 -9.92
CA GLY A 277 -13.31 -1.07 -10.46
C GLY A 277 -13.88 -0.12 -9.42
N SER A 278 -14.60 0.92 -9.84
CA SER A 278 -15.04 1.96 -8.90
C SER A 278 -16.43 2.50 -9.18
N ILE A 279 -17.12 2.87 -8.09
CA ILE A 279 -18.28 3.77 -8.13
C ILE A 279 -17.91 5.02 -7.34
N HIS A 280 -18.07 6.18 -7.94
CA HIS A 280 -17.81 7.48 -7.31
C HIS A 280 -19.08 8.30 -7.26
N VAL A 281 -19.66 8.44 -6.07
CA VAL A 281 -20.89 9.19 -5.83
C VAL A 281 -20.52 10.59 -5.34
N VAL A 282 -20.52 11.56 -6.25
CA VAL A 282 -20.23 12.97 -5.96
C VAL A 282 -21.51 13.64 -5.44
N ASN A 283 -22.62 13.42 -6.13
CA ASN A 283 -23.95 13.89 -5.76
C ASN A 283 -24.98 12.88 -6.29
N GLY A 284 -25.81 12.33 -5.42
CA GLY A 284 -26.80 11.30 -5.78
C GLY A 284 -26.71 10.09 -4.86
N MET A 285 -27.20 8.95 -5.34
CA MET A 285 -27.35 7.76 -4.49
C MET A 285 -27.00 6.47 -5.20
N VAL A 286 -26.57 5.48 -4.43
CA VAL A 286 -26.58 4.07 -4.82
C VAL A 286 -27.55 3.29 -3.95
N ASN A 287 -28.24 2.30 -4.53
CA ASN A 287 -29.21 1.47 -3.84
C ASN A 287 -28.90 -0.03 -4.11
N ASP A 288 -28.95 -0.85 -3.05
CA ASP A 288 -28.72 -2.29 -3.14
C ASP A 288 -27.45 -2.66 -3.92
N THR A 289 -26.30 -2.23 -3.37
CA THR A 289 -24.99 -2.36 -4.05
C THR A 289 -24.16 -3.47 -3.41
N THR A 290 -23.60 -4.35 -4.23
CA THR A 290 -22.63 -5.37 -3.81
C THR A 290 -21.23 -4.98 -4.30
N VAL A 291 -20.25 -4.95 -3.38
CA VAL A 291 -18.86 -4.57 -3.67
C VAL A 291 -17.95 -5.75 -3.34
N GLU A 292 -17.39 -6.37 -4.35
CA GLU A 292 -16.45 -7.49 -4.20
C GLU A 292 -15.02 -7.01 -3.90
N SER A 293 -14.13 -7.91 -3.58
CA SER A 293 -12.78 -7.63 -3.01
C SER A 293 -11.90 -6.66 -3.81
N ALA A 294 -12.10 -6.50 -5.11
CA ALA A 294 -11.36 -5.54 -5.94
C ALA A 294 -12.18 -4.27 -6.26
N GLY A 295 -13.37 -4.11 -5.67
CA GLY A 295 -14.26 -2.98 -5.88
C GLY A 295 -14.07 -1.87 -4.86
N ILE A 296 -14.29 -0.61 -5.29
CA ILE A 296 -14.25 0.58 -4.42
C ILE A 296 -15.50 1.42 -4.67
N LEU A 297 -16.27 1.62 -3.61
CA LEU A 297 -17.40 2.56 -3.58
C LEU A 297 -16.97 3.81 -2.79
N THR A 298 -17.01 4.97 -3.42
CA THR A 298 -16.63 6.25 -2.79
C THR A 298 -17.84 7.18 -2.69
N LEU A 299 -18.07 7.73 -1.52
CA LEU A 299 -19.08 8.75 -1.25
C LEU A 299 -18.40 10.10 -0.95
N GLU A 300 -18.76 11.12 -1.71
CA GLU A 300 -18.42 12.51 -1.42
C GLU A 300 -19.54 13.19 -0.61
N GLN A 301 -19.38 14.46 -0.28
CA GLN A 301 -20.25 15.22 0.64
C GLN A 301 -21.77 15.13 0.35
N GLN A 302 -22.15 14.95 -0.91
CA GLN A 302 -23.57 14.86 -1.31
C GLN A 302 -23.96 13.46 -1.80
N GLY A 303 -23.07 12.48 -1.65
CA GLY A 303 -23.33 11.08 -1.97
C GLY A 303 -24.00 10.35 -0.81
N ASN A 304 -24.91 9.40 -1.08
CA ASN A 304 -25.55 8.61 -0.04
C ASN A 304 -25.79 7.15 -0.48
N LEU A 305 -26.11 6.32 0.51
CA LEU A 305 -26.51 4.92 0.34
C LEU A 305 -28.01 4.78 0.61
N GLN A 306 -28.64 3.86 -0.09
CA GLN A 306 -30.02 3.42 0.13
C GLN A 306 -30.05 1.88 0.06
N GLY A 307 -30.97 1.24 0.76
CA GLY A 307 -31.10 -0.22 0.77
C GLY A 307 -29.90 -0.92 1.41
N ASN A 308 -29.54 -2.09 0.92
CA ASN A 308 -28.45 -2.88 1.47
C ASN A 308 -27.16 -2.67 0.66
N THR A 309 -26.13 -2.16 1.30
CA THR A 309 -24.78 -2.14 0.76
C THR A 309 -23.98 -3.30 1.35
N THR A 310 -23.60 -4.27 0.51
CA THR A 310 -22.84 -5.45 0.93
C THR A 310 -21.43 -5.41 0.39
N LEU A 311 -20.45 -5.40 1.28
CA LEU A 311 -19.02 -5.43 0.96
C LEU A 311 -18.47 -6.83 1.23
N ASN A 312 -18.10 -7.58 0.20
CA ASN A 312 -17.49 -8.91 0.29
C ASN A 312 -15.97 -8.77 0.06
N GLY A 313 -15.26 -8.32 1.09
CA GLY A 313 -13.85 -7.95 0.96
C GLY A 313 -13.60 -6.66 0.17
N GLY A 314 -14.66 -5.97 -0.28
CA GLY A 314 -14.59 -4.69 -0.99
C GLY A 314 -14.38 -3.49 -0.07
N ARG A 315 -14.32 -2.29 -0.65
CA ARG A 315 -14.03 -1.06 0.08
C ARG A 315 -15.13 -0.01 -0.11
N LEU A 316 -15.62 0.54 1.00
CA LEU A 316 -16.41 1.76 1.04
C LEU A 316 -15.57 2.90 1.59
N VAL A 317 -15.52 4.03 0.88
CA VAL A 317 -14.77 5.24 1.27
C VAL A 317 -15.74 6.39 1.45
N ILE A 318 -15.75 7.03 2.61
CA ILE A 318 -16.61 8.15 2.98
C ILE A 318 -15.73 9.39 3.14
N ASN A 319 -15.77 10.30 2.17
CA ASN A 319 -14.91 11.49 2.13
C ASN A 319 -15.56 12.73 2.75
N GLY A 320 -16.89 12.84 2.73
CA GLY A 320 -17.60 13.98 3.32
C GLY A 320 -17.62 13.96 4.84
N SER A 321 -17.86 15.11 5.46
CA SER A 321 -18.06 15.27 6.91
C SER A 321 -19.51 15.64 7.23
N ASP A 322 -19.95 15.39 8.47
CA ASP A 322 -21.33 15.65 8.94
C ASP A 322 -22.41 14.94 8.08
N MET A 323 -22.06 13.79 7.48
CA MET A 323 -22.99 13.02 6.65
C MET A 323 -23.84 12.08 7.48
N MET A 324 -25.11 11.95 7.10
CA MET A 324 -25.96 10.84 7.55
C MET A 324 -26.07 9.82 6.41
N ILE A 325 -25.48 8.64 6.62
CA ILE A 325 -25.34 7.59 5.61
C ILE A 325 -26.36 6.49 5.89
N GLY A 326 -27.26 6.30 4.95
CA GLY A 326 -28.40 5.41 5.08
C GLY A 326 -29.51 5.97 5.98
N THR A 327 -30.60 5.22 6.08
CA THR A 327 -31.75 5.43 6.97
C THR A 327 -31.89 4.23 7.89
N GLN A 328 -32.88 4.23 8.78
CA GLN A 328 -33.12 3.11 9.71
C GLN A 328 -33.42 1.76 9.04
N SER A 329 -33.82 1.77 7.76
CA SER A 329 -34.04 0.56 6.95
C SER A 329 -32.81 0.09 6.16
N ASP A 330 -31.79 0.92 6.05
CA ASP A 330 -30.64 0.68 5.19
C ASP A 330 -29.49 0.09 6.00
N THR A 331 -28.76 -0.88 5.46
CA THR A 331 -27.71 -1.59 6.18
C THR A 331 -26.43 -1.66 5.39
N ILE A 332 -25.31 -1.34 6.03
CA ILE A 332 -23.97 -1.63 5.52
C ILE A 332 -23.51 -2.96 6.11
N ASN A 333 -23.33 -3.98 5.28
CA ASN A 333 -22.79 -5.28 5.65
C ASN A 333 -21.33 -5.36 5.20
N ALA A 334 -20.39 -5.41 6.14
CA ALA A 334 -18.97 -5.52 5.84
C ALA A 334 -18.45 -6.92 6.21
N ASN A 335 -18.22 -7.75 5.18
CA ASN A 335 -17.86 -9.15 5.31
C ASN A 335 -16.41 -9.39 4.83
N ASP A 336 -15.78 -10.49 5.24
CA ASP A 336 -14.56 -11.05 4.65
C ASP A 336 -13.40 -10.05 4.49
N ASN A 337 -13.03 -9.33 5.56
CA ASN A 337 -12.02 -8.27 5.56
C ASN A 337 -12.38 -7.02 4.72
N ALA A 338 -13.64 -6.80 4.44
CA ALA A 338 -14.09 -5.56 3.82
C ALA A 338 -13.70 -4.34 4.65
N LEU A 339 -13.45 -3.21 3.98
CA LEU A 339 -13.00 -1.98 4.62
C LEU A 339 -14.04 -0.85 4.46
N VAL A 340 -14.57 -0.37 5.56
CA VAL A 340 -15.32 0.90 5.63
C VAL A 340 -14.33 1.98 6.09
N GLN A 341 -13.88 2.82 5.17
CA GLN A 341 -12.93 3.90 5.46
C GLN A 341 -13.67 5.23 5.61
N VAL A 342 -13.52 5.87 6.76
CA VAL A 342 -14.14 7.14 7.10
C VAL A 342 -13.08 8.24 7.11
N ASN A 343 -13.04 9.05 6.04
CA ASN A 343 -12.08 10.14 5.89
C ASN A 343 -12.59 11.47 6.44
N GLY A 344 -13.91 11.69 6.43
CA GLY A 344 -14.54 12.87 7.00
C GLY A 344 -14.89 12.73 8.48
N ASP A 345 -15.03 13.85 9.17
CA ASP A 345 -15.38 13.91 10.59
C ASP A 345 -16.89 13.91 10.82
N ASN A 346 -17.33 13.48 12.01
CA ASN A 346 -18.70 13.54 12.53
C ASN A 346 -19.77 12.88 11.62
N ASN A 347 -19.39 11.79 10.94
CA ASN A 347 -20.34 11.04 10.12
C ASN A 347 -21.21 10.11 10.97
N THR A 348 -22.44 9.85 10.54
CA THR A 348 -23.38 8.91 11.16
C THR A 348 -23.71 7.76 10.21
N LEU A 349 -23.52 6.52 10.65
CA LEU A 349 -23.95 5.30 9.97
C LEU A 349 -25.21 4.77 10.68
N SER A 350 -26.30 4.57 9.96
CA SER A 350 -27.56 4.13 10.57
C SER A 350 -27.49 2.67 11.06
N ASN A 351 -27.13 1.73 10.19
CA ASN A 351 -26.93 0.34 10.60
C ASN A 351 -25.61 -0.19 10.01
N LEU A 352 -24.78 -0.70 10.86
CA LEU A 352 -23.50 -1.32 10.49
C LEU A 352 -23.44 -2.75 11.02
N ASN A 353 -23.37 -3.72 10.14
CA ASN A 353 -23.17 -5.13 10.46
C ASN A 353 -21.79 -5.58 10.00
N LEU A 354 -20.97 -6.03 10.92
CA LEU A 354 -19.62 -6.50 10.66
C LEU A 354 -19.56 -8.03 10.76
N SER A 355 -19.03 -8.66 9.74
CA SER A 355 -18.71 -10.09 9.72
C SER A 355 -17.25 -10.29 9.29
N GLY A 356 -16.33 -9.97 10.21
CA GLY A 356 -14.88 -9.93 9.92
C GLY A 356 -14.40 -8.69 9.17
N GLY A 357 -15.26 -7.67 9.01
CA GLY A 357 -14.92 -6.40 8.34
C GLY A 357 -14.14 -5.44 9.23
N TYR A 358 -13.58 -4.41 8.61
CA TYR A 358 -12.82 -3.33 9.24
C TYR A 358 -13.51 -1.99 9.05
N VAL A 359 -13.47 -1.16 10.08
CA VAL A 359 -13.85 0.25 10.04
C VAL A 359 -12.62 1.08 10.35
N ALA A 360 -12.17 1.91 9.41
CA ALA A 360 -10.99 2.73 9.58
C ALA A 360 -11.35 4.21 9.68
N LEU A 361 -11.12 4.82 10.83
CA LEU A 361 -11.18 6.26 11.03
C LEU A 361 -9.86 6.92 10.66
N THR A 362 -8.77 6.19 10.78
CA THR A 362 -7.44 6.59 10.34
C THR A 362 -7.08 5.88 9.02
N ASP A 363 -6.32 6.55 8.15
CA ASP A 363 -5.81 5.88 6.95
C ASP A 363 -4.88 4.73 7.36
N PRO A 364 -5.22 3.47 7.06
CA PRO A 364 -4.39 2.33 7.43
C PRO A 364 -3.00 2.34 6.75
N PHE A 365 -2.80 3.19 5.74
CA PHE A 365 -1.56 3.30 4.97
C PHE A 365 -0.78 4.60 5.20
N ALA A 366 -1.35 5.59 5.94
CA ALA A 366 -0.68 6.84 6.25
C ALA A 366 0.20 6.73 7.51
N SER A 367 1.28 7.52 7.58
CA SER A 367 2.07 7.63 8.81
C SER A 367 1.31 8.47 9.85
N ALA A 368 1.32 8.06 11.12
CA ALA A 368 0.57 8.62 12.24
C ALA A 368 0.75 10.13 12.53
N LYS A 369 1.59 10.84 11.78
CA LYS A 369 2.05 12.20 12.10
C LYS A 369 1.14 13.36 11.71
N THR A 370 0.07 13.14 10.93
CA THR A 370 -0.71 14.26 10.33
C THR A 370 -2.22 14.04 10.31
N GLU A 371 -2.74 13.07 11.01
CA GLU A 371 -4.17 12.77 10.96
C GLU A 371 -4.97 13.70 11.87
N GLN A 372 -6.03 14.30 11.33
CA GLN A 372 -7.07 14.91 12.12
C GLN A 372 -7.91 13.79 12.74
N HIS A 373 -8.11 13.86 14.05
CA HIS A 373 -8.98 12.92 14.76
C HIS A 373 -10.44 13.11 14.33
N LYS A 374 -11.17 12.01 14.30
CA LYS A 374 -12.54 11.95 13.77
C LYS A 374 -13.50 11.34 14.77
N THR A 375 -14.72 11.79 14.70
CA THR A 375 -15.86 11.19 15.41
C THR A 375 -16.70 10.39 14.42
N LEU A 376 -17.01 9.15 14.76
CA LEU A 376 -17.96 8.32 14.04
C LEU A 376 -19.15 8.00 14.93
N ASN A 377 -20.34 8.33 14.47
CA ASN A 377 -21.59 7.96 15.14
C ASN A 377 -22.18 6.72 14.45
N ILE A 378 -22.66 5.76 15.22
CA ILE A 378 -23.32 4.55 14.72
C ILE A 378 -24.62 4.37 15.49
N ASP A 379 -25.76 4.32 14.80
CA ASP A 379 -27.04 4.08 15.49
C ASP A 379 -27.16 2.62 15.95
N ASN A 380 -26.89 1.67 15.06
CA ASN A 380 -26.91 0.23 15.37
C ASN A 380 -25.66 -0.48 14.88
N LEU A 381 -24.88 -1.02 15.79
CA LEU A 381 -23.71 -1.86 15.50
C LEU A 381 -24.00 -3.31 15.87
N THR A 382 -23.73 -4.24 14.94
CA THR A 382 -23.93 -5.68 15.15
C THR A 382 -22.77 -6.50 14.60
N GLY A 383 -22.67 -7.75 15.07
CA GLY A 383 -21.73 -8.75 14.53
C GLY A 383 -20.35 -8.72 15.17
N ASN A 384 -19.30 -8.87 14.35
CA ASN A 384 -17.91 -8.87 14.81
C ASN A 384 -16.99 -8.24 13.75
N GLY A 385 -16.13 -7.34 14.15
CA GLY A 385 -15.20 -6.67 13.25
C GLY A 385 -14.15 -5.88 14.01
N THR A 386 -13.29 -5.17 13.27
CA THR A 386 -12.19 -4.43 13.89
C THR A 386 -12.24 -2.95 13.49
N PHE A 387 -12.14 -2.08 14.49
CA PHE A 387 -12.00 -0.63 14.31
C PHE A 387 -10.53 -0.22 14.32
N LEU A 388 -10.08 0.51 13.30
CA LEU A 388 -8.74 1.09 13.20
C LEU A 388 -8.83 2.57 13.58
N MET A 389 -8.11 2.95 14.63
CA MET A 389 -8.21 4.26 15.25
C MET A 389 -6.81 4.85 15.48
N ALA A 390 -6.70 6.17 15.42
CA ALA A 390 -5.52 6.93 15.81
C ALA A 390 -5.81 7.75 17.07
N VAL A 391 -4.81 7.88 17.94
CA VAL A 391 -4.89 8.71 19.14
C VAL A 391 -3.61 9.54 19.26
N ASP A 392 -3.76 10.78 19.74
CA ASP A 392 -2.66 11.64 20.15
C ASP A 392 -2.89 12.09 21.58
N LEU A 393 -2.18 11.50 22.52
CA LEU A 393 -2.27 11.87 23.91
C LEU A 393 -1.43 13.10 24.30
N ALA A 394 -0.55 13.58 23.39
CA ALA A 394 0.14 14.85 23.58
C ALA A 394 -0.80 16.06 23.50
N THR A 395 -1.88 15.92 22.74
CA THR A 395 -3.02 16.86 22.71
C THR A 395 -4.30 16.09 23.05
N PRO A 396 -4.65 15.68 24.27
CA PRO A 396 -5.55 14.59 24.64
C PRO A 396 -6.76 14.44 23.70
N GLN A 397 -6.50 14.07 22.48
CA GLN A 397 -7.41 13.91 21.36
C GLN A 397 -7.21 12.54 20.74
N GLY A 398 -8.26 11.98 20.21
CA GLY A 398 -8.22 10.71 19.50
C GLY A 398 -9.46 10.53 18.66
N ASP A 399 -9.41 9.60 17.75
CA ASP A 399 -10.61 9.12 17.10
C ASP A 399 -11.59 8.63 18.15
N PHE A 400 -12.87 8.95 17.95
CA PHE A 400 -13.92 8.61 18.89
C PHE A 400 -15.12 7.96 18.19
N ILE A 401 -15.65 6.89 18.78
CA ILE A 401 -16.83 6.21 18.26
C ILE A 401 -17.97 6.32 19.28
N GLN A 402 -19.06 6.95 18.88
CA GLN A 402 -20.29 7.03 19.66
C GLN A 402 -21.32 6.06 19.09
N ILE A 403 -21.83 5.14 19.89
CA ILE A 403 -22.80 4.13 19.46
C ILE A 403 -24.10 4.26 20.27
N GLN A 404 -25.24 4.21 19.60
CA GLN A 404 -26.54 4.19 20.32
C GLN A 404 -26.86 2.78 20.82
N ASN A 405 -26.84 1.77 19.92
CA ASN A 405 -27.04 0.37 20.26
C ASN A 405 -25.86 -0.47 19.74
N ALA A 406 -25.20 -1.19 20.62
CA ALA A 406 -24.06 -2.01 20.26
C ALA A 406 -24.22 -3.46 20.71
N SER A 407 -24.01 -4.43 19.82
CA SER A 407 -23.99 -5.85 20.14
C SER A 407 -22.86 -6.59 19.41
N GLY A 408 -22.35 -7.64 20.03
CA GLY A 408 -21.30 -8.51 19.48
C GLY A 408 -19.91 -8.22 20.03
N ASP A 409 -18.91 -8.91 19.47
CA ASP A 409 -17.52 -8.84 19.95
C ASP A 409 -16.65 -8.14 18.92
N HIS A 410 -16.06 -7.01 19.28
CA HIS A 410 -15.32 -6.17 18.37
C HIS A 410 -13.86 -5.99 18.80
N GLY A 411 -12.97 -5.98 17.79
CA GLY A 411 -11.57 -5.62 17.96
C GLY A 411 -11.35 -4.12 17.79
N VAL A 412 -10.32 -3.59 18.45
CA VAL A 412 -9.83 -2.23 18.25
C VAL A 412 -8.34 -2.30 17.99
N LEU A 413 -7.91 -1.80 16.86
CA LEU A 413 -6.48 -1.63 16.54
C LEU A 413 -6.16 -0.14 16.59
N VAL A 414 -5.38 0.26 17.57
CA VAL A 414 -4.95 1.65 17.75
C VAL A 414 -3.54 1.80 17.19
N LYS A 415 -3.32 2.80 16.34
CA LYS A 415 -1.99 3.11 15.80
C LYS A 415 -1.07 3.59 16.90
N SER A 416 0.18 3.14 16.84
CA SER A 416 1.24 3.56 17.76
C SER A 416 1.66 5.01 17.53
N SER A 417 1.92 5.74 18.61
CA SER A 417 2.38 7.12 18.59
C SER A 417 3.69 7.27 19.38
N GLY A 418 4.62 8.06 18.88
CA GLY A 418 5.86 8.41 19.57
C GLY A 418 5.73 9.53 20.60
N TYR A 419 4.57 10.17 20.71
CA TYR A 419 4.35 11.31 21.58
C TYR A 419 3.86 10.88 22.97
N ASN A 420 4.40 11.51 24.03
CA ASN A 420 3.95 11.26 25.39
C ASN A 420 2.61 11.94 25.67
N PRO A 421 1.73 11.29 26.46
CA PRO A 421 0.52 11.94 26.95
C PRO A 421 0.87 13.12 27.87
N LEU A 422 0.09 14.23 27.75
CA LEU A 422 0.21 15.40 28.63
C LEU A 422 -0.16 15.10 30.09
N SER A 423 -0.96 14.07 30.34
CA SER A 423 -1.34 13.62 31.67
C SER A 423 -1.56 12.11 31.69
N ALA A 424 -1.41 11.50 32.86
CA ALA A 424 -1.71 10.08 33.06
C ALA A 424 -3.22 9.76 33.05
N ASN A 425 -4.07 10.67 32.56
CA ASN A 425 -5.51 10.48 32.49
C ASN A 425 -5.87 9.47 31.40
N ALA A 426 -6.97 8.76 31.65
CA ALA A 426 -7.57 7.89 30.66
C ALA A 426 -8.07 8.72 29.45
N LEU A 427 -7.97 8.16 28.23
CA LEU A 427 -8.57 8.70 27.02
C LEU A 427 -9.73 7.81 26.59
N ASP A 428 -10.94 8.37 26.57
CA ASP A 428 -12.12 7.68 26.06
C ASP A 428 -12.05 7.61 24.54
N ILE A 429 -12.22 6.41 23.97
CA ILE A 429 -12.17 6.19 22.53
C ILE A 429 -13.47 5.59 21.97
N ILE A 430 -14.27 4.90 22.80
CA ILE A 430 -15.57 4.33 22.41
C ILE A 430 -16.57 4.56 23.54
N ALA A 431 -17.79 4.96 23.19
CA ALA A 431 -18.92 5.00 24.12
C ALA A 431 -20.14 4.34 23.49
N ALA A 432 -20.81 3.44 24.21
CA ALA A 432 -22.06 2.81 23.80
C ALA A 432 -23.14 3.08 24.84
N LYS A 433 -24.30 3.60 24.38
CA LYS A 433 -25.40 3.96 25.26
C LYS A 433 -26.21 2.73 25.69
N GLU A 434 -26.47 1.83 24.76
CA GLU A 434 -27.26 0.61 25.00
C GLU A 434 -26.57 -0.60 24.34
N GLY A 435 -26.87 -1.81 24.81
CA GLY A 435 -26.42 -3.06 24.25
C GLY A 435 -25.38 -3.77 25.12
N ASP A 436 -24.89 -4.90 24.60
CA ASP A 436 -24.01 -5.83 25.30
C ASP A 436 -22.67 -6.06 24.56
N ALA A 437 -22.30 -5.18 23.63
CA ALA A 437 -21.08 -5.32 22.89
C ALA A 437 -19.83 -5.33 23.77
N THR A 438 -18.84 -6.10 23.37
CA THR A 438 -17.49 -6.07 23.96
C THR A 438 -16.48 -5.49 22.98
N PHE A 439 -15.50 -4.75 23.50
CA PHE A 439 -14.38 -4.26 22.72
C PHE A 439 -13.06 -4.65 23.36
N GLN A 440 -12.11 -5.14 22.55
CA GLN A 440 -10.77 -5.51 23.00
C GLN A 440 -9.70 -5.04 22.03
N LEU A 441 -8.50 -4.74 22.55
CA LEU A 441 -7.37 -4.37 21.69
C LEU A 441 -6.86 -5.56 20.87
N ASN A 442 -6.72 -5.36 19.57
CA ASN A 442 -6.08 -6.29 18.66
C ASN A 442 -4.57 -6.03 18.49
N ASN A 443 -4.04 -4.98 19.11
CA ASN A 443 -2.61 -4.72 19.21
C ASN A 443 -1.91 -5.91 19.90
N LYS A 444 -0.67 -6.19 19.51
CA LYS A 444 0.13 -7.29 20.09
C LYS A 444 0.23 -7.15 21.60
N GLY A 445 -0.15 -8.20 22.32
CA GLY A 445 -0.16 -8.20 23.78
C GLY A 445 -1.35 -7.43 24.40
N GLN A 446 -2.34 -7.02 23.60
CA GLN A 446 -3.51 -6.21 24.01
C GLN A 446 -3.11 -4.89 24.66
N VAL A 447 -2.05 -4.26 24.16
CA VAL A 447 -1.55 -2.96 24.61
C VAL A 447 -1.27 -2.05 23.42
N VAL A 448 -1.37 -0.74 23.62
CA VAL A 448 -1.07 0.30 22.64
C VAL A 448 0.20 1.02 23.05
N ASP A 449 1.08 1.31 22.10
CA ASP A 449 2.32 2.07 22.33
C ASP A 449 2.06 3.55 22.11
N LEU A 450 2.11 4.34 23.19
CA LEU A 450 1.90 5.78 23.14
C LEU A 450 3.08 6.48 23.82
N GLY A 451 3.96 7.01 23.01
CA GLY A 451 5.20 7.60 23.48
C GLY A 451 6.10 6.58 24.20
N THR A 452 6.55 6.94 25.39
CA THR A 452 7.47 6.14 26.20
C THR A 452 6.84 4.87 26.74
N TYR A 453 5.51 4.84 26.96
CA TYR A 453 4.81 3.78 27.68
C TYR A 453 3.71 3.10 26.88
N GLN A 454 3.23 1.98 27.44
CA GLN A 454 2.10 1.18 26.93
C GLN A 454 0.81 1.47 27.67
N TYR A 455 -0.32 1.39 26.93
CA TYR A 455 -1.68 1.59 27.43
C TYR A 455 -2.53 0.37 27.13
N GLN A 456 -3.50 0.09 27.98
CA GLN A 456 -4.52 -0.97 27.83
C GLN A 456 -5.92 -0.37 27.68
N LEU A 457 -6.83 -1.12 27.08
CA LEU A 457 -8.24 -0.74 26.99
C LEU A 457 -8.99 -1.23 28.25
N THR A 458 -9.64 -0.32 28.94
CA THR A 458 -10.47 -0.62 30.12
C THR A 458 -11.90 -0.15 29.89
N ASN A 459 -12.88 -0.91 30.36
CA ASN A 459 -14.29 -0.55 30.30
C ASN A 459 -14.78 -0.02 31.64
N SER A 460 -15.62 1.02 31.64
CA SER A 460 -16.27 1.58 32.79
C SER A 460 -17.69 2.01 32.45
N ASP A 461 -18.63 1.84 33.38
CA ASP A 461 -19.96 2.45 33.30
C ASP A 461 -19.87 3.91 33.78
N THR A 462 -20.10 4.84 32.87
CA THR A 462 -20.07 6.27 33.16
C THR A 462 -21.43 6.87 32.83
N SER A 463 -22.21 7.19 33.84
CA SER A 463 -23.54 7.82 33.71
C SER A 463 -24.54 6.99 32.87
N GLY A 464 -24.48 5.66 32.96
CA GLY A 464 -25.38 4.74 32.23
C GLY A 464 -24.95 4.49 30.77
N GLN A 465 -23.70 4.77 30.44
CA GLN A 465 -23.06 4.40 29.18
C GLN A 465 -21.85 3.52 29.45
N ASN A 466 -21.65 2.50 28.65
CA ASN A 466 -20.37 1.77 28.62
C ASN A 466 -19.33 2.59 27.89
N VAL A 467 -18.23 2.93 28.57
CA VAL A 467 -17.14 3.72 28.01
C VAL A 467 -15.85 2.90 28.03
N TRP A 468 -15.20 2.78 26.89
CA TRP A 468 -13.90 2.14 26.75
C TRP A 468 -12.81 3.21 26.61
N SER A 469 -11.84 3.16 27.56
CA SER A 469 -10.79 4.16 27.70
C SER A 469 -9.42 3.51 27.66
N LEU A 470 -8.45 4.18 27.04
CA LEU A 470 -7.03 3.81 27.11
C LEU A 470 -6.46 4.27 28.46
N THR A 471 -5.93 3.34 29.25
CA THR A 471 -5.34 3.59 30.57
C THR A 471 -3.90 3.07 30.63
N PRO A 472 -2.97 3.74 31.37
CA PRO A 472 -1.58 3.28 31.47
C PRO A 472 -1.46 1.86 32.03
N VAL A 473 -0.57 1.06 31.48
CA VAL A 473 -0.20 -0.26 32.00
C VAL A 473 0.86 -0.10 33.07
N SER A 474 0.64 -0.70 34.26
CA SER A 474 1.65 -0.70 35.32
C SER A 474 2.86 -1.58 34.94
N GLY A 475 4.07 -1.05 35.12
CA GLY A 475 5.31 -1.80 34.95
C GLY A 475 5.71 -2.57 36.22
N ASP A 476 6.68 -3.48 36.08
CA ASP A 476 7.14 -4.37 37.15
C ASP A 476 7.75 -3.64 38.38
N ASN A 477 8.24 -2.40 38.20
CA ASN A 477 8.92 -1.60 39.25
C ASN A 477 8.05 -0.45 39.79
N GLY A 478 6.72 -0.46 39.48
CA GLY A 478 5.81 0.63 39.90
C GLY A 478 5.82 1.85 38.97
N GLY A 479 6.61 1.84 37.92
CA GLY A 479 6.54 2.75 36.76
C GLY A 479 5.57 2.22 35.69
N GLY A 480 5.48 2.89 34.54
CA GLY A 480 4.72 2.41 33.40
C GLY A 480 5.44 1.28 32.64
N SER A 481 4.71 0.37 32.00
CA SER A 481 5.31 -0.57 31.04
C SER A 481 5.81 0.18 29.81
N ILE A 482 7.11 0.02 29.47
CA ILE A 482 7.73 0.74 28.35
C ILE A 482 7.28 0.24 26.98
N SER A 483 7.24 1.14 25.98
CA SER A 483 6.94 0.79 24.59
C SER A 483 8.11 0.07 23.89
N PRO A 484 7.89 -0.65 22.79
CA PRO A 484 8.98 -1.24 21.99
C PRO A 484 10.01 -0.22 21.52
N SER A 485 9.60 1.01 21.19
CA SER A 485 10.54 2.09 20.84
C SER A 485 11.44 2.46 21.99
N THR A 486 10.91 2.56 23.20
CA THR A 486 11.71 2.82 24.42
C THR A 486 12.67 1.65 24.69
N ASP A 487 12.20 0.39 24.61
CA ASP A 487 13.05 -0.80 24.72
C ASP A 487 14.24 -0.72 23.75
N ALA A 488 13.97 -0.39 22.49
CA ALA A 488 15.03 -0.29 21.48
C ALA A 488 16.02 0.86 21.76
N ILE A 489 15.53 2.04 22.15
CA ILE A 489 16.40 3.18 22.51
C ILE A 489 17.34 2.79 23.64
N LEU A 490 16.83 2.25 24.75
CA LEU A 490 17.61 1.84 25.91
C LEU A 490 18.62 0.75 25.57
N SER A 491 18.20 -0.20 24.72
CA SER A 491 19.03 -1.30 24.23
C SER A 491 20.19 -0.80 23.37
N MET A 492 19.92 0.08 22.40
CA MET A 492 20.94 0.59 21.46
C MET A 492 22.00 1.41 22.20
N VAL A 493 21.57 2.32 23.11
CA VAL A 493 22.50 3.14 23.89
C VAL A 493 23.43 2.27 24.72
N SER A 494 22.92 1.21 25.34
CA SER A 494 23.73 0.31 26.17
C SER A 494 24.63 -0.64 25.38
N ALA A 495 24.25 -0.96 24.12
CA ALA A 495 24.95 -1.98 23.31
C ALA A 495 26.40 -1.59 22.99
N THR A 496 26.68 -0.30 22.76
CA THR A 496 28.01 0.19 22.37
C THR A 496 29.11 -0.14 23.36
N GLN A 497 28.82 -0.10 24.68
CA GLN A 497 29.81 -0.50 25.70
C GLN A 497 30.12 -2.00 25.67
N PHE A 498 29.13 -2.87 25.28
CA PHE A 498 29.34 -4.32 25.17
C PHE A 498 30.03 -4.68 23.84
N ILE A 499 29.79 -3.92 22.78
CA ILE A 499 30.53 -4.05 21.51
C ILE A 499 32.02 -3.69 21.76
N ALA A 500 32.27 -2.54 22.39
CA ALA A 500 33.62 -2.13 22.71
C ALA A 500 34.33 -3.13 23.66
N ASP A 501 33.61 -3.73 24.62
CA ASP A 501 34.13 -4.79 25.48
C ASP A 501 34.48 -6.06 24.70
N GLY A 502 33.62 -6.49 23.75
CA GLY A 502 33.93 -7.61 22.86
C GLY A 502 35.19 -7.41 22.03
N GLU A 503 35.44 -6.19 21.61
CA GLU A 503 36.65 -5.81 20.87
C GLU A 503 37.87 -5.61 21.80
N MET A 504 37.69 -5.14 23.08
CA MET A 504 38.74 -4.82 24.04
C MET A 504 38.95 -5.99 25.02
N GLN A 505 39.53 -7.07 24.57
CA GLN A 505 39.81 -8.24 25.40
C GLN A 505 41.20 -8.21 26.02
N SER A 506 41.52 -9.13 26.95
CA SER A 506 42.85 -9.28 27.56
C SER A 506 43.97 -9.46 26.54
N LEU A 507 45.19 -9.18 26.93
CA LEU A 507 46.38 -9.32 26.08
C LEU A 507 46.43 -10.70 25.41
N ARG A 508 46.21 -11.77 26.13
CA ARG A 508 46.26 -13.14 25.63
C ARG A 508 45.13 -13.41 24.65
N PHE A 509 43.93 -12.94 24.93
CA PHE A 509 42.78 -13.10 24.05
C PHE A 509 42.95 -12.29 22.77
N ARG A 510 43.66 -11.18 22.80
CA ARG A 510 43.90 -10.32 21.65
C ARG A 510 45.06 -10.80 20.75
N HIS A 511 46.16 -11.25 21.37
CA HIS A 511 47.41 -11.57 20.68
C HIS A 511 47.89 -13.02 20.82
N GLY A 512 47.16 -13.87 21.52
CA GLY A 512 47.62 -15.20 21.88
C GLY A 512 48.83 -15.15 22.79
N ASP A 513 49.78 -16.03 22.59
CA ASP A 513 50.99 -16.06 23.42
C ASP A 513 52.11 -15.21 22.75
N LEU A 514 51.96 -13.88 22.86
CA LEU A 514 52.88 -12.92 22.26
C LEU A 514 54.32 -13.05 22.83
N ARG A 515 54.44 -13.38 24.11
CA ARG A 515 55.74 -13.51 24.79
C ARG A 515 56.64 -14.56 24.16
N ASN A 516 56.08 -15.68 23.80
CA ASN A 516 56.82 -16.84 23.30
C ASN A 516 56.81 -16.94 21.74
N ASN A 517 55.87 -16.30 21.12
CA ASN A 517 55.71 -16.38 19.66
C ASN A 517 56.22 -15.14 18.93
N ALA A 518 56.55 -14.08 19.65
CA ALA A 518 57.17 -12.91 19.07
C ALA A 518 58.70 -13.13 18.99
N GLY A 519 59.21 -13.25 17.78
CA GLY A 519 60.64 -13.06 17.53
C GLY A 519 61.10 -11.65 17.93
N ASP A 520 62.35 -11.33 17.70
CA ASP A 520 62.89 -9.98 18.02
C ASP A 520 62.60 -8.96 16.88
N ASN A 521 61.55 -9.16 16.10
CA ASN A 521 61.23 -8.44 14.87
C ASN A 521 59.78 -7.94 14.86
N ALA A 522 59.50 -7.07 13.89
CA ALA A 522 58.16 -6.61 13.57
C ALA A 522 57.19 -7.80 13.22
N GLY A 523 55.90 -7.59 13.49
CA GLY A 523 54.91 -8.59 13.18
C GLY A 523 53.59 -7.96 12.73
N ILE A 524 52.83 -8.75 11.97
CA ILE A 524 51.43 -8.47 11.69
C ILE A 524 50.60 -9.56 12.32
N TRP A 525 49.40 -9.19 12.74
CA TRP A 525 48.44 -10.12 13.35
C TRP A 525 47.03 -9.79 12.93
N GLY A 526 46.16 -10.78 13.01
CA GLY A 526 44.74 -10.61 12.81
C GLY A 526 43.95 -11.59 13.62
N ARG A 527 42.73 -11.19 13.98
CA ARG A 527 41.77 -12.10 14.64
C ARG A 527 40.37 -11.87 14.13
N PHE A 528 39.58 -12.93 14.12
CA PHE A 528 38.14 -12.91 14.02
C PHE A 528 37.55 -13.03 15.41
N LEU A 529 36.52 -12.25 15.69
CA LEU A 529 35.79 -12.25 16.97
C LEU A 529 34.31 -12.55 16.73
N LEU A 530 33.75 -13.31 17.64
CA LEU A 530 32.34 -13.69 17.69
C LEU A 530 31.88 -13.60 19.14
N ASN A 531 30.75 -12.89 19.35
CA ASN A 531 30.19 -12.72 20.68
C ASN A 531 28.65 -12.83 20.60
N ASP A 532 28.06 -13.66 21.43
CA ASP A 532 26.61 -13.73 21.64
C ASP A 532 26.34 -13.34 23.11
N THR A 533 25.62 -12.25 23.29
CA THR A 533 25.38 -11.68 24.64
C THR A 533 23.90 -11.35 24.82
N ARG A 534 23.34 -11.75 25.94
CA ARG A 534 22.01 -11.37 26.42
C ARG A 534 22.15 -10.30 27.47
N ILE A 535 21.44 -9.17 27.29
CA ILE A 535 21.55 -8.00 28.15
C ILE A 535 20.17 -7.59 28.63
N TYR A 536 20.07 -7.23 29.89
CA TYR A 536 18.89 -6.68 30.53
C TYR A 536 19.20 -5.24 30.92
N ALA A 537 18.60 -4.28 30.21
CA ALA A 537 18.79 -2.84 30.43
C ALA A 537 17.74 -2.29 31.42
N ALA A 538 17.62 -0.96 31.51
CA ALA A 538 16.69 -0.29 32.39
C ALA A 538 15.22 -0.67 32.14
N GLU A 539 14.42 -0.62 33.19
CA GLU A 539 12.94 -0.76 33.13
C GLU A 539 12.42 -1.94 32.29
N GLY A 540 13.15 -3.07 32.33
CA GLY A 540 12.78 -4.28 31.63
C GLY A 540 13.09 -4.29 30.13
N ALA A 541 13.84 -3.31 29.63
CA ALA A 541 14.41 -3.37 28.29
C ALA A 541 15.42 -4.51 28.21
N ALA A 542 15.34 -5.35 27.18
CA ALA A 542 16.22 -6.49 27.04
C ALA A 542 16.50 -6.79 25.56
N TYR A 543 17.70 -7.31 25.30
CA TYR A 543 18.09 -7.66 23.93
C TYR A 543 19.14 -8.75 23.87
N LYS A 544 19.27 -9.35 22.69
CA LYS A 544 20.41 -10.19 22.35
C LYS A 544 21.31 -9.45 21.39
N LEU A 545 22.59 -9.35 21.74
CA LEU A 545 23.63 -8.78 20.91
C LEU A 545 24.46 -9.90 20.29
N LYS A 546 24.47 -9.95 18.95
CA LYS A 546 25.34 -10.82 18.16
C LYS A 546 26.40 -9.94 17.51
N GLN A 547 27.66 -10.15 17.87
CA GLN A 547 28.79 -9.40 17.34
C GLN A 547 29.67 -10.32 16.49
N ASN A 548 29.95 -9.90 15.26
CA ASN A 548 30.90 -10.53 14.36
C ASN A 548 31.91 -9.48 13.90
N GLY A 549 33.19 -9.76 14.03
CA GLY A 549 34.16 -8.75 13.67
C GLY A 549 35.52 -9.32 13.32
N MET A 550 36.35 -8.42 12.81
CA MET A 550 37.74 -8.67 12.47
C MET A 550 38.59 -7.52 12.99
N GLU A 551 39.73 -7.87 13.59
CA GLU A 551 40.75 -6.91 14.01
C GLU A 551 42.07 -7.27 13.37
N LEU A 552 42.78 -6.27 12.86
CA LEU A 552 44.11 -6.38 12.25
C LEU A 552 45.06 -5.42 12.94
N GLY A 553 46.29 -5.83 13.12
CA GLY A 553 47.30 -4.96 13.69
C GLY A 553 48.71 -5.27 13.21
N ALA A 554 49.56 -4.32 13.44
CA ALA A 554 51.01 -4.42 13.21
C ALA A 554 51.79 -3.82 14.35
N ASP A 555 52.89 -4.43 14.67
CA ASP A 555 53.76 -3.97 15.76
C ASP A 555 55.25 -4.17 15.45
N ASN A 556 56.03 -3.48 16.27
CA ASN A 556 57.47 -3.66 16.27
C ASN A 556 57.96 -3.93 17.70
N MET A 557 58.92 -4.83 17.84
CA MET A 557 59.51 -5.19 19.11
C MET A 557 60.85 -4.52 19.30
N ILE A 558 61.05 -3.87 20.46
CA ILE A 558 62.24 -3.18 20.88
C ILE A 558 62.83 -3.97 22.03
N ALA A 559 64.06 -4.47 21.86
CA ALA A 559 64.79 -5.13 22.94
C ALA A 559 65.32 -4.08 23.94
N LEU A 560 65.07 -4.32 25.25
CA LEU A 560 65.52 -3.50 26.34
C LEU A 560 66.46 -4.35 27.26
N VAL A 561 67.20 -3.71 28.13
CA VAL A 561 68.15 -4.38 29.03
C VAL A 561 67.42 -5.41 29.97
N SER A 562 66.21 -5.09 30.43
CA SER A 562 65.45 -5.93 31.35
C SER A 562 64.24 -6.64 30.75
N GLY A 563 64.03 -6.51 29.46
CA GLY A 563 62.82 -7.06 28.82
C GLY A 563 62.68 -6.66 27.36
N LYS A 564 61.45 -6.76 26.86
CA LYS A 564 61.04 -6.43 25.46
C LYS A 564 59.84 -5.49 25.50
N LEU A 565 59.87 -4.43 24.68
CA LEU A 565 58.75 -3.51 24.49
C LEU A 565 58.16 -3.72 23.08
N VAL A 566 56.87 -4.03 23.00
CA VAL A 566 56.11 -4.13 21.76
C VAL A 566 55.26 -2.88 21.61
N LEU A 567 55.44 -2.15 20.51
CA LEU A 567 54.60 -0.99 20.14
C LEU A 567 53.88 -1.26 18.87
N GLY A 568 52.55 -1.09 18.87
CA GLY A 568 51.73 -1.40 17.71
C GLY A 568 50.51 -0.53 17.54
N GLY A 569 49.95 -0.63 16.32
CA GLY A 569 48.65 -0.06 15.95
C GLY A 569 47.69 -1.15 15.52
N LEU A 570 46.43 -0.86 15.66
CA LEU A 570 45.32 -1.78 15.27
C LEU A 570 44.17 -1.04 14.61
N ALA A 571 43.41 -1.80 13.79
CA ALA A 571 42.13 -1.40 13.25
C ALA A 571 41.12 -2.55 13.45
N VAL A 572 39.91 -2.21 13.81
CA VAL A 572 38.83 -3.16 14.05
C VAL A 572 37.59 -2.75 13.26
N PHE A 573 36.89 -3.73 12.76
CA PHE A 573 35.56 -3.64 12.19
C PHE A 573 34.68 -4.73 12.82
N SER A 574 33.47 -4.36 13.26
CA SER A 574 32.46 -5.36 13.66
C SER A 574 31.07 -4.95 13.21
N ASP A 575 30.32 -5.95 12.75
CA ASP A 575 28.90 -5.91 12.47
C ASP A 575 28.17 -6.51 13.69
N ASN A 576 27.23 -5.76 14.22
CA ASN A 576 26.56 -6.08 15.46
C ASN A 576 25.05 -6.00 15.25
N THR A 577 24.38 -7.10 15.54
CA THR A 577 22.93 -7.22 15.43
C THR A 577 22.29 -7.29 16.81
N LEU A 578 21.26 -6.48 17.04
CA LEU A 578 20.47 -6.46 18.26
C LEU A 578 19.08 -7.00 17.99
N GLU A 579 18.68 -8.07 18.67
CA GLU A 579 17.32 -8.59 18.70
C GLU A 579 16.62 -8.05 19.96
N HIS A 580 15.67 -7.12 19.80
CA HIS A 580 14.94 -6.51 20.92
C HIS A 580 13.89 -7.45 21.50
N SER A 581 13.70 -7.43 22.81
CA SER A 581 12.78 -8.35 23.50
C SER A 581 11.32 -8.10 23.15
N ARG A 582 10.95 -6.85 22.85
CA ARG A 582 9.58 -6.45 22.54
C ARG A 582 9.27 -6.48 21.05
N GLY A 583 10.27 -6.56 20.19
CA GLY A 583 10.13 -6.75 18.73
C GLY A 583 11.05 -5.84 17.93
N GLY A 584 11.46 -6.38 16.76
CA GLY A 584 12.38 -5.69 15.86
C GLY A 584 13.83 -6.15 16.00
N GLN A 585 14.64 -5.72 15.05
CA GLN A 585 16.06 -6.06 14.95
C GLN A 585 16.83 -4.84 14.46
N SER A 586 17.74 -4.34 15.29
CA SER A 586 18.59 -3.20 14.99
C SER A 586 20.02 -3.63 14.67
N SER A 587 20.82 -2.74 14.09
CA SER A 587 22.22 -3.00 13.80
C SER A 587 23.11 -1.84 14.21
N ILE A 588 24.35 -2.18 14.59
CA ILE A 588 25.41 -1.22 14.89
C ILE A 588 26.68 -1.65 14.18
N ASP A 589 27.17 -0.84 13.26
CA ASP A 589 28.47 -1.05 12.64
C ASP A 589 29.54 -0.31 13.47
N SER A 590 30.59 -1.02 13.87
CA SER A 590 31.72 -0.46 14.61
C SER A 590 32.99 -0.40 13.77
N TYR A 591 33.58 0.77 13.70
CA TYR A 591 34.86 1.04 13.05
C TYR A 591 35.82 1.62 14.07
N GLY A 592 36.91 0.92 14.37
CA GLY A 592 37.84 1.35 15.40
C GLY A 592 39.27 1.40 14.91
N ILE A 593 40.03 2.35 15.48
CA ILE A 593 41.48 2.42 15.33
C ILE A 593 42.12 2.60 16.72
N GLY A 594 43.28 2.06 16.91
CA GLY A 594 43.95 2.17 18.22
C GLY A 594 45.44 1.93 18.17
N GLY A 595 46.03 2.13 19.33
CA GLY A 595 47.44 1.86 19.57
C GLY A 595 47.64 1.10 20.88
N TYR A 596 48.72 0.35 20.98
CA TYR A 596 49.08 -0.39 22.17
C TYR A 596 50.58 -0.41 22.44
N ALA A 597 50.92 -0.58 23.73
CA ALA A 597 52.29 -0.75 24.21
C ALA A 597 52.31 -1.89 25.24
N THR A 598 53.07 -2.95 24.95
CA THR A 598 53.22 -4.09 25.84
C THR A 598 54.69 -4.26 26.24
N TYR A 599 54.97 -4.18 27.53
CA TYR A 599 56.28 -4.46 28.08
C TYR A 599 56.34 -5.84 28.72
N PHE A 600 57.24 -6.69 28.30
CA PHE A 600 57.56 -8.00 28.88
C PHE A 600 58.91 -7.98 29.57
N ASN A 601 58.94 -8.14 30.89
CA ASN A 601 60.15 -8.32 31.65
C ASN A 601 60.67 -9.77 31.60
N TYR A 602 61.98 -9.97 31.55
CA TYR A 602 62.56 -11.31 31.54
C TYR A 602 62.28 -12.13 32.83
N SER A 603 61.90 -11.49 33.93
CA SER A 603 61.46 -12.17 35.16
C SER A 603 60.05 -12.79 35.09
N GLY A 604 59.29 -12.52 34.02
CA GLY A 604 57.94 -13.01 33.85
C GLY A 604 56.82 -11.96 33.98
N TYR A 605 57.12 -10.80 34.53
CA TYR A 605 56.20 -9.65 34.69
C TYR A 605 55.89 -9.01 33.33
N TYR A 606 54.64 -8.53 33.14
CA TYR A 606 54.26 -7.72 31.98
C TYR A 606 53.31 -6.59 32.34
N ILE A 607 53.29 -5.54 31.50
CA ILE A 607 52.29 -4.49 31.46
C ILE A 607 51.87 -4.33 29.99
N ASP A 608 50.55 -4.26 29.76
CA ASP A 608 49.95 -3.95 28.48
C ASP A 608 49.02 -2.74 28.62
N ALA A 609 49.17 -1.76 27.74
CA ALA A 609 48.31 -0.56 27.69
C ALA A 609 47.75 -0.41 26.28
N VAL A 610 46.47 -0.15 26.21
CA VAL A 610 45.73 0.01 24.93
C VAL A 610 44.89 1.25 24.99
N ILE A 611 44.85 1.99 23.88
CA ILE A 611 43.93 3.09 23.65
C ILE A 611 43.26 2.84 22.28
N LYS A 612 41.94 2.95 22.23
CA LYS A 612 41.18 2.70 21.03
C LYS A 612 40.05 3.74 20.88
N TYR A 613 39.90 4.27 19.67
CA TYR A 613 38.78 5.13 19.26
C TYR A 613 37.86 4.32 18.35
N ASN A 614 36.57 4.35 18.62
CA ASN A 614 35.52 3.72 17.77
C ASN A 614 34.57 4.79 17.28
N HIS A 615 34.13 4.60 16.05
CA HIS A 615 32.95 5.23 15.45
C HIS A 615 31.88 4.16 15.27
N PHE A 616 30.68 4.39 15.83
CA PHE A 616 29.52 3.54 15.71
C PHE A 616 28.50 4.17 14.76
N SER A 617 27.95 3.38 13.85
CA SER A 617 26.84 3.74 12.99
C SER A 617 25.63 2.89 13.41
N ASP A 618 24.64 3.55 13.99
CA ASP A 618 23.53 2.95 14.71
C ASP A 618 22.25 3.04 13.88
N ASN A 619 21.63 1.90 13.57
CA ASN A 619 20.38 1.80 12.83
C ASN A 619 19.34 1.06 13.66
N LEU A 620 18.34 1.79 14.14
CA LEU A 620 17.21 1.23 14.86
C LEU A 620 16.13 0.77 13.89
N ASN A 621 15.53 -0.39 14.20
CA ASN A 621 14.42 -0.94 13.46
C ASN A 621 13.53 -1.72 14.43
N VAL A 622 12.35 -1.20 14.71
CA VAL A 622 11.46 -1.64 15.78
C VAL A 622 10.09 -1.99 15.23
N VAL A 623 9.52 -3.09 15.68
CA VAL A 623 8.13 -3.49 15.39
C VAL A 623 7.26 -3.07 16.57
N MET A 624 6.29 -2.20 16.32
CA MET A 624 5.34 -1.71 17.30
C MET A 624 4.19 -2.71 17.53
N THR A 625 3.38 -2.50 18.54
CA THR A 625 2.30 -3.44 18.90
C THR A 625 1.14 -3.48 17.89
N ASP A 626 0.99 -2.45 17.06
CA ASP A 626 0.08 -2.42 15.91
C ASP A 626 0.63 -3.13 14.66
N GLY A 627 1.90 -3.60 14.71
CA GLY A 627 2.60 -4.24 13.61
C GLY A 627 3.36 -3.29 12.69
N GLU A 628 3.25 -1.98 12.88
CA GLU A 628 3.99 -0.98 12.13
C GLU A 628 5.49 -1.00 12.48
N LEU A 629 6.31 -0.62 11.50
CA LEU A 629 7.76 -0.48 11.66
C LEU A 629 8.11 0.98 11.92
N THR A 630 8.84 1.24 13.00
CA THR A 630 9.48 2.53 13.22
C THR A 630 10.99 2.40 13.14
N LYS A 631 11.65 3.41 12.57
CA LYS A 631 13.10 3.42 12.35
C LYS A 631 13.71 4.68 12.90
N GLY A 632 15.03 4.61 13.12
CA GLY A 632 15.85 5.75 13.46
C GLY A 632 17.31 5.45 13.19
N SER A 633 18.12 6.45 12.99
CA SER A 633 19.56 6.28 12.82
C SER A 633 20.31 7.43 13.49
N TYR A 634 21.46 7.11 14.04
CA TYR A 634 22.40 8.08 14.58
C TYR A 634 23.82 7.52 14.49
N SER A 635 24.81 8.30 14.86
CA SER A 635 26.18 7.83 15.00
C SER A 635 26.80 8.41 16.26
N GLN A 636 27.66 7.66 16.90
CA GLN A 636 28.38 8.10 18.09
C GLN A 636 29.84 7.66 18.07
N ASN A 637 30.64 8.36 18.83
CA ASN A 637 32.07 8.09 18.96
C ASN A 637 32.40 7.67 20.37
N ALA A 638 33.37 6.78 20.52
CA ALA A 638 33.81 6.31 21.82
C ALA A 638 35.33 6.25 21.92
N LEU A 639 35.80 6.45 23.14
CA LEU A 639 37.19 6.22 23.55
C LEU A 639 37.23 5.10 24.58
N THR A 640 38.04 4.08 24.30
CA THR A 640 38.31 2.99 25.23
C THR A 640 39.79 2.97 25.61
N THR A 641 40.08 2.85 26.88
CA THR A 641 41.43 2.64 27.38
C THR A 641 41.49 1.42 28.29
N SER A 642 42.57 0.66 28.22
CA SER A 642 42.76 -0.53 29.07
C SER A 642 44.22 -0.62 29.51
N VAL A 643 44.43 -0.99 30.74
CA VAL A 643 45.75 -1.34 31.28
C VAL A 643 45.63 -2.69 31.97
N GLU A 644 46.49 -3.63 31.57
CA GLU A 644 46.59 -4.97 32.11
C GLU A 644 48.01 -5.20 32.62
N THR A 645 48.14 -5.80 33.80
CA THR A 645 49.42 -6.23 34.32
C THR A 645 49.32 -7.61 34.92
N GLY A 646 50.32 -8.43 34.74
CA GLY A 646 50.34 -9.79 35.24
C GLY A 646 51.73 -10.39 35.32
N PHE A 647 51.79 -11.57 35.84
CA PHE A 647 53.04 -12.31 36.06
C PHE A 647 52.92 -13.76 35.59
N ASN A 648 53.77 -14.19 34.66
CA ASN A 648 53.84 -15.58 34.22
C ASN A 648 54.79 -16.37 35.14
N TYR A 649 54.22 -17.22 35.97
CA TYR A 649 54.94 -18.09 36.88
C TYR A 649 54.98 -19.54 36.37
N LYS A 650 56.17 -20.07 36.13
CA LYS A 650 56.35 -21.46 35.78
C LYS A 650 56.35 -22.34 37.04
N LEU A 651 55.34 -23.19 37.20
CA LEU A 651 55.23 -24.14 38.29
C LEU A 651 56.23 -25.30 38.13
N ASN A 652 56.47 -25.68 36.86
CA ASN A 652 57.51 -26.63 36.45
C ASN A 652 57.88 -26.37 34.96
N GLU A 653 58.60 -27.29 34.32
CA GLU A 653 59.04 -27.13 32.93
C GLU A 653 57.86 -27.09 31.93
N ILE A 654 56.68 -27.63 32.29
CA ILE A 654 55.53 -27.80 31.43
C ILE A 654 54.39 -26.90 31.85
N VAL A 655 54.11 -26.78 33.16
CA VAL A 655 52.93 -26.10 33.71
C VAL A 655 53.28 -24.67 34.14
N TRP A 656 52.44 -23.73 33.74
CA TRP A 656 52.56 -22.31 34.10
C TRP A 656 51.20 -21.78 34.59
N VAL A 657 51.27 -20.74 35.43
CA VAL A 657 50.11 -19.97 35.87
C VAL A 657 50.39 -18.47 35.63
N GLU A 658 49.39 -17.75 35.18
CA GLU A 658 49.50 -16.32 34.85
C GLU A 658 48.35 -15.54 35.50
N PRO A 659 48.49 -15.13 36.78
CA PRO A 659 47.60 -14.15 37.40
C PRO A 659 47.77 -12.79 36.76
N TYR A 660 46.64 -12.05 36.61
CA TYR A 660 46.63 -10.70 36.07
C TYR A 660 45.53 -9.85 36.70
N ILE A 661 45.69 -8.54 36.61
CA ILE A 661 44.67 -7.52 36.85
C ILE A 661 44.58 -6.62 35.64
N ARG A 662 43.36 -6.27 35.24
CA ARG A 662 43.08 -5.37 34.14
C ARG A 662 42.07 -4.32 34.56
N GLY A 663 42.36 -3.05 34.27
CA GLY A 663 41.45 -1.92 34.35
C GLY A 663 41.03 -1.48 32.95
N THR A 664 39.75 -1.26 32.73
CA THR A 664 39.22 -0.76 31.45
C THR A 664 38.30 0.42 31.71
N TYR A 665 38.46 1.49 30.94
CA TYR A 665 37.57 2.65 30.93
C TYR A 665 37.07 2.92 29.55
N PHE A 666 35.74 3.11 29.41
CA PHE A 666 35.01 3.39 28.17
C PHE A 666 34.18 4.65 28.36
N VAL A 667 34.11 5.51 27.33
CA VAL A 667 33.27 6.71 27.31
C VAL A 667 32.80 7.00 25.86
N THR A 668 31.51 7.35 25.71
CA THR A 668 30.97 7.83 24.45
C THR A 668 30.69 9.33 24.46
N ASP A 669 30.51 9.95 23.31
CA ASP A 669 29.78 11.22 23.19
C ASP A 669 28.26 11.03 23.38
N ASN A 670 27.56 12.14 23.60
CA ASN A 670 26.10 12.16 23.67
C ASN A 670 25.49 12.42 22.29
N GLN A 671 24.29 11.90 22.05
CA GLN A 671 23.58 12.07 20.79
C GLN A 671 22.11 12.41 21.00
N ASN A 672 21.52 13.10 20.02
CA ASN A 672 20.08 13.35 19.93
C ASN A 672 19.58 12.80 18.61
N PHE A 673 18.51 12.03 18.64
CA PHE A 673 17.88 11.51 17.43
C PHE A 673 16.37 11.38 17.61
N THR A 674 15.67 11.23 16.48
CA THR A 674 14.23 11.09 16.45
C THR A 674 13.88 9.87 15.60
N LEU A 675 12.96 9.06 16.06
CA LEU A 675 12.40 7.92 15.33
C LEU A 675 11.30 8.39 14.34
N ASP A 676 11.00 7.57 13.35
CA ASP A 676 9.98 7.87 12.34
C ASP A 676 8.59 8.11 12.93
N ASN A 677 8.25 7.43 14.05
CA ASN A 677 7.00 7.66 14.78
C ASN A 677 6.98 8.97 15.58
N GLY A 678 8.07 9.75 15.60
CA GLY A 678 8.15 11.04 16.28
C GLY A 678 8.76 10.99 17.68
N MET A 679 9.05 9.80 18.22
CA MET A 679 9.72 9.66 19.53
C MET A 679 11.13 10.25 19.48
N ARG A 680 11.48 11.06 20.49
CA ARG A 680 12.80 11.70 20.64
C ARG A 680 13.62 10.99 21.69
N ALA A 681 14.92 10.87 21.46
CA ALA A 681 15.87 10.30 22.39
C ALA A 681 17.08 11.21 22.56
N HIS A 682 17.48 11.40 23.80
CA HIS A 682 18.74 12.02 24.16
C HIS A 682 19.59 10.98 24.90
N THR A 683 20.66 10.52 24.27
CA THR A 683 21.61 9.64 24.93
C THR A 683 22.54 10.50 25.78
N GLY A 684 22.63 10.26 27.09
CA GLY A 684 23.70 10.82 27.89
C GLY A 684 25.07 10.29 27.44
N VAL A 685 26.10 10.76 28.07
CA VAL A 685 27.46 10.19 27.93
C VAL A 685 27.47 8.82 28.61
N THR A 686 27.57 7.74 27.81
CA THR A 686 27.69 6.39 28.35
C THR A 686 29.13 6.15 28.84
N ARG A 687 29.25 5.70 30.08
CA ARG A 687 30.55 5.41 30.74
C ARG A 687 30.56 3.99 31.27
N SER A 688 31.74 3.38 31.28
CA SER A 688 32.00 2.09 31.94
C SER A 688 33.42 2.12 32.54
N ALA A 689 33.54 1.68 33.78
CA ALA A 689 34.81 1.54 34.44
C ALA A 689 34.89 0.17 35.11
N ARG A 690 35.70 -0.71 34.56
CA ARG A 690 35.75 -2.12 34.96
C ARG A 690 37.15 -2.48 35.50
N VAL A 691 37.16 -3.31 36.52
CA VAL A 691 38.38 -4.00 36.99
C VAL A 691 38.14 -5.49 36.92
N GLU A 692 39.02 -6.19 36.24
CA GLU A 692 39.03 -7.65 36.09
C GLU A 692 40.24 -8.23 36.80
N LEU A 693 40.04 -9.20 37.68
CA LEU A 693 41.05 -10.02 38.32
C LEU A 693 40.93 -11.43 37.83
N GLY A 694 41.95 -11.96 37.18
CA GLY A 694 41.91 -13.29 36.56
C GLY A 694 43.21 -14.05 36.70
N SER A 695 43.13 -15.34 36.33
CA SER A 695 44.28 -16.22 36.23
C SER A 695 44.11 -17.19 35.07
N THR A 696 45.20 -17.44 34.38
CA THR A 696 45.28 -18.45 33.32
C THR A 696 46.22 -19.56 33.77
N LEU A 697 45.77 -20.83 33.68
CA LEU A 697 46.56 -22.04 33.94
C LEU A 697 46.75 -22.78 32.60
N GLY A 698 47.98 -22.98 32.20
CA GLY A 698 48.30 -23.61 30.94
C GLY A 698 49.44 -24.62 31.01
N ILE A 699 49.59 -25.36 29.91
CA ILE A 699 50.70 -26.34 29.76
C ILE A 699 51.43 -26.08 28.43
N ASP A 700 52.76 -26.22 28.47
CA ASP A 700 53.63 -26.18 27.30
C ASP A 700 53.82 -27.61 26.78
N TYR A 701 53.13 -28.02 25.75
CA TYR A 701 53.23 -29.33 25.14
C TYR A 701 54.07 -29.29 23.85
N MET A 702 55.25 -29.91 23.90
CA MET A 702 56.14 -29.99 22.72
C MET A 702 55.78 -31.23 21.89
N LEU A 703 55.43 -31.01 20.62
CA LEU A 703 55.18 -32.06 19.63
C LEU A 703 56.49 -32.71 19.19
N SER A 704 56.42 -33.91 18.66
CA SER A 704 57.58 -34.66 18.12
C SER A 704 58.36 -33.94 16.98
N ASN A 705 57.72 -32.98 16.30
CA ASN A 705 58.33 -32.15 15.29
C ASN A 705 58.94 -30.82 15.81
N GLY A 706 59.08 -30.71 17.14
CA GLY A 706 59.67 -29.53 17.82
C GLY A 706 58.78 -28.31 17.93
N LYS A 707 57.49 -28.39 17.49
CA LYS A 707 56.53 -27.31 17.62
C LYS A 707 55.86 -27.35 19.02
N THR A 708 55.54 -26.22 19.58
CA THR A 708 54.86 -26.11 20.88
C THR A 708 53.38 -25.79 20.72
N VAL A 709 52.52 -26.53 21.39
CA VAL A 709 51.10 -26.27 21.55
C VAL A 709 50.81 -25.99 23.02
N ARG A 710 50.01 -24.97 23.29
CA ARG A 710 49.71 -24.47 24.63
C ARG A 710 48.23 -24.41 24.90
N PRO A 711 47.61 -25.47 25.32
CA PRO A 711 46.23 -25.42 25.85
C PRO A 711 46.25 -24.76 27.27
N TYR A 712 45.16 -24.00 27.54
CA TYR A 712 45.01 -23.34 28.82
C TYR A 712 43.54 -23.20 29.23
N LEU A 713 43.32 -23.01 30.52
CA LEU A 713 42.07 -22.64 31.15
C LEU A 713 42.20 -21.24 31.76
N ARG A 714 41.12 -20.49 31.74
CA ARG A 714 41.06 -19.15 32.32
C ARG A 714 39.85 -19.02 33.23
N ALA A 715 40.05 -18.31 34.37
CA ALA A 715 38.95 -17.86 35.22
C ALA A 715 39.21 -16.42 35.63
N ALA A 716 38.17 -15.59 35.64
CA ALA A 716 38.27 -14.20 36.07
C ALA A 716 36.97 -13.72 36.73
N LEU A 717 37.12 -12.73 37.58
CA LEU A 717 36.04 -11.93 38.16
C LEU A 717 36.24 -10.48 37.72
N GLU A 718 35.19 -9.90 37.15
CA GLU A 718 35.16 -8.50 36.69
C GLU A 718 34.10 -7.75 37.48
N ASN A 719 34.40 -6.54 37.93
CA ASN A 719 33.41 -5.64 38.52
C ASN A 719 33.28 -4.36 37.71
N GLU A 720 32.04 -4.03 37.34
CA GLU A 720 31.66 -2.74 36.77
C GLU A 720 31.33 -1.77 37.91
N PHE A 721 31.94 -0.58 37.90
CA PHE A 721 31.80 0.43 38.97
C PHE A 721 30.83 1.57 38.62
N ILE A 722 30.51 1.76 37.34
CA ILE A 722 29.59 2.81 36.91
C ILE A 722 28.16 2.26 36.98
N ASN A 723 27.33 2.95 37.75
CA ASN A 723 25.91 2.60 37.99
C ASN A 723 24.93 3.64 37.44
N SER A 724 25.41 4.62 36.68
CA SER A 724 24.57 5.72 36.17
C SER A 724 24.95 6.07 34.74
N ASN A 725 24.13 5.58 33.80
CA ASN A 725 24.15 5.92 32.40
C ASN A 725 22.75 6.34 31.98
N ASN A 726 22.46 7.64 32.08
CA ASN A 726 21.13 8.19 31.88
C ASN A 726 20.79 8.32 30.39
N VAL A 727 19.56 7.96 30.03
CA VAL A 727 18.94 8.16 28.74
C VAL A 727 17.63 8.89 28.97
N VAL A 728 17.39 9.97 28.22
CA VAL A 728 16.14 10.73 28.29
C VAL A 728 15.32 10.44 27.02
N VAL A 729 14.08 10.03 27.21
CA VAL A 729 13.13 9.77 26.14
C VAL A 729 12.04 10.84 26.19
N ASN A 730 11.68 11.38 25.04
CA ASN A 730 10.64 12.43 24.88
C ASN A 730 10.84 13.63 25.82
N ASP A 731 12.09 14.04 26.04
CA ASP A 731 12.53 15.22 26.82
C ASP A 731 12.18 15.19 28.32
N SER A 732 11.42 14.19 28.79
CA SER A 732 10.94 14.15 30.20
C SER A 732 11.18 12.83 30.92
N ASP A 733 11.22 11.71 30.24
CA ASP A 733 11.31 10.40 30.86
C ASP A 733 12.77 9.97 30.95
N GLU A 734 13.30 9.95 32.17
CA GLU A 734 14.71 9.59 32.45
C GLU A 734 14.80 8.10 32.81
N PHE A 735 15.73 7.41 32.19
CA PHE A 735 16.06 6.01 32.46
C PHE A 735 17.53 5.87 32.76
N ASN A 736 17.86 4.98 33.69
CA ASN A 736 19.24 4.68 34.04
C ASN A 736 19.63 3.26 33.66
N ASN A 737 20.52 3.10 32.68
CA ASN A 737 21.14 1.83 32.32
C ASN A 737 22.25 1.48 33.35
N ASP A 738 21.89 0.73 34.37
CA ASP A 738 22.81 0.26 35.43
C ASP A 738 23.28 -1.16 35.17
N PHE A 739 24.55 -1.32 34.83
CA PHE A 739 25.23 -2.61 34.68
C PHE A 739 26.27 -2.87 35.73
N SER A 740 26.27 -2.10 36.81
CA SER A 740 27.22 -2.24 37.93
C SER A 740 27.16 -3.63 38.58
N GLY A 741 28.25 -4.06 39.11
CA GLY A 741 28.35 -5.29 39.87
C GLY A 741 29.29 -6.34 39.30
N LEU A 742 29.27 -7.51 39.95
CA LEU A 742 30.23 -8.58 39.73
C LEU A 742 29.81 -9.51 38.58
N THR A 743 30.78 -9.87 37.74
CA THR A 743 30.61 -10.79 36.59
C THR A 743 31.72 -11.84 36.62
N GLY A 744 31.36 -13.11 36.52
CA GLY A 744 32.28 -14.23 36.35
C GLY A 744 32.58 -14.53 34.89
N LYS A 745 33.84 -14.80 34.56
CA LYS A 745 34.31 -15.21 33.22
C LYS A 745 35.08 -16.52 33.32
N TYR A 746 34.79 -17.47 32.41
CA TYR A 746 35.44 -18.77 32.35
C TYR A 746 35.79 -19.08 30.89
N GLY A 747 37.02 -19.50 30.63
CA GLY A 747 37.50 -19.72 29.28
C GLY A 747 38.37 -20.93 29.11
N ILE A 748 38.41 -21.41 27.87
CA ILE A 748 39.33 -22.41 27.37
C ILE A 748 39.98 -21.90 26.09
N GLY A 749 41.28 -22.13 25.96
CA GLY A 749 41.99 -21.71 24.77
C GLY A 749 43.17 -22.58 24.43
N VAL A 750 43.69 -22.38 23.24
CA VAL A 750 44.90 -23.00 22.74
C VAL A 750 45.68 -22.02 21.87
N SER A 751 47.03 -21.99 22.07
CA SER A 751 47.91 -21.35 21.10
C SER A 751 48.94 -22.35 20.56
N ALA A 752 49.33 -22.19 19.29
CA ALA A 752 50.25 -23.10 18.63
C ALA A 752 51.26 -22.30 17.78
N ALA A 753 52.53 -22.63 17.93
CA ALA A 753 53.59 -22.16 17.02
C ALA A 753 53.58 -23.05 15.74
N LEU A 754 53.21 -22.49 14.59
CA LEU A 754 53.18 -23.19 13.32
C LEU A 754 54.56 -23.26 12.67
N SER A 755 55.37 -22.21 12.87
CA SER A 755 56.76 -22.11 12.48
C SER A 755 57.50 -21.13 13.41
N GLY A 756 58.83 -20.93 13.23
CA GLY A 756 59.57 -19.91 13.94
C GLY A 756 59.08 -18.46 13.72
N LYS A 757 58.24 -18.23 12.70
CA LYS A 757 57.70 -16.93 12.33
C LYS A 757 56.17 -16.82 12.39
N ALA A 758 55.44 -17.92 12.52
CA ALA A 758 54.01 -17.92 12.46
C ALA A 758 53.38 -18.66 13.65
N SER A 759 52.34 -18.09 14.21
CA SER A 759 51.53 -18.69 15.28
C SER A 759 50.05 -18.47 15.03
N MET A 760 49.23 -19.34 15.60
CA MET A 760 47.77 -19.20 15.63
C MET A 760 47.24 -19.50 17.05
N TYR A 761 46.06 -18.99 17.34
CA TYR A 761 45.41 -19.22 18.63
C TYR A 761 43.88 -19.21 18.46
N ALA A 762 43.20 -19.91 19.35
CA ALA A 762 41.76 -19.87 19.49
C ALA A 762 41.39 -19.90 20.98
N GLU A 763 40.36 -19.15 21.33
CA GLU A 763 39.84 -19.11 22.71
C GLU A 763 38.32 -18.94 22.67
N ALA A 764 37.65 -19.59 23.62
CA ALA A 764 36.24 -19.42 23.89
C ALA A 764 35.98 -19.20 25.35
N ASN A 765 35.14 -18.23 25.68
CA ASN A 765 34.78 -17.86 27.04
C ASN A 765 33.25 -17.88 27.23
N TYR A 766 32.83 -18.18 28.45
CA TYR A 766 31.50 -17.95 28.99
C TYR A 766 31.57 -16.81 30.01
N ARG A 767 30.56 -15.93 30.00
CA ARG A 767 30.42 -14.80 30.93
C ARG A 767 29.04 -14.80 31.57
N LYS A 768 28.96 -14.55 32.89
CA LYS A 768 27.71 -14.39 33.63
C LYS A 768 27.81 -13.34 34.69
N GLY A 769 26.93 -12.34 34.61
CA GLY A 769 26.69 -11.29 35.61
C GLY A 769 25.21 -11.19 35.95
N HIS A 770 24.83 -10.12 36.68
CA HIS A 770 23.44 -9.89 37.06
C HIS A 770 22.60 -9.52 35.83
N ASN A 771 23.00 -8.52 35.07
CA ASN A 771 22.28 -7.98 33.91
C ASN A 771 22.88 -8.40 32.56
N VAL A 772 23.87 -9.30 32.53
CA VAL A 772 24.57 -9.72 31.34
C VAL A 772 24.94 -11.19 31.38
N GLU A 773 24.69 -11.88 30.27
CA GLU A 773 25.16 -13.22 30.06
C GLU A 773 25.67 -13.37 28.60
N SER A 774 26.92 -13.81 28.45
CA SER A 774 27.48 -14.16 27.15
C SER A 774 27.74 -15.65 27.11
N PRO A 775 26.83 -16.44 26.51
CA PRO A 775 27.01 -17.89 26.37
C PRO A 775 28.26 -18.27 25.59
N VAL A 776 28.65 -17.43 24.62
CA VAL A 776 29.83 -17.65 23.79
C VAL A 776 30.50 -16.31 23.48
N ILE A 777 31.76 -16.19 23.87
CA ILE A 777 32.71 -15.17 23.41
C ILE A 777 33.88 -15.93 22.83
N ALA A 778 34.06 -15.90 21.52
CA ALA A 778 35.10 -16.70 20.86
C ALA A 778 35.97 -15.83 19.92
N ASN A 779 37.22 -16.20 19.80
CA ASN A 779 38.08 -15.66 18.76
C ASN A 779 39.01 -16.72 18.18
N VAL A 780 39.45 -16.45 16.97
CA VAL A 780 40.53 -17.17 16.30
C VAL A 780 41.46 -16.15 15.68
N GLY A 781 42.75 -16.27 15.99
CA GLY A 781 43.70 -15.32 15.47
C GLY A 781 45.00 -15.95 14.99
N PHE A 782 45.75 -15.17 14.26
CA PHE A 782 47.08 -15.51 13.75
C PHE A 782 48.06 -14.38 13.90
N ARG A 783 49.35 -14.70 13.96
CA ARG A 783 50.45 -13.74 13.92
C ARG A 783 51.58 -14.25 13.02
N ILE A 784 52.18 -13.33 12.27
CA ILE A 784 53.35 -13.56 11.40
C ILE A 784 54.40 -12.53 11.73
N ASN A 785 55.63 -12.99 12.11
CA ASN A 785 56.76 -12.16 12.39
C ASN A 785 57.71 -12.15 11.17
N PHE A 786 58.40 -11.04 10.85
CA PHE A 786 59.29 -10.92 9.71
C PHE A 786 60.54 -10.12 10.04
#